data_5167086f7e63d2a4ad476803426a999a
#
_entry.id   5167086f7e63d2a4ad476803426a999a
#
_cell.length_a   1.000
_cell.length_b   1.000
_cell.length_c   1.000
_cell.angle_alpha   90.00
_cell.angle_beta   90.00
_cell.angle_gamma   90.00
#
_symmetry.space_group_name_H-M   'P 1'
#
loop_
_entity.id
_entity.type
_entity.pdbx_description
1 polymer ?
#
loop_
_entity_poly.entity_id
_entity_poly.type
_entity_poly.pdbx_seq_one_letter_code
_entity_poly.pdbx_strand_id
1 'polypeptide(L)'
;MNNGIDPENETNKKGAIGKNPEEKITVEQTNTKNNLQEHGKMENMDQHHTHGHMERHQQMDHGHMSGMDHSHMDHEDMSGMNHSHMGHENMSGMDHSMHMGNFKQKFWLSLILAIPIILFSPMMGMSFPFQVTFPGSNWVVLVLATILFIYGGQPFLSGAKMELKQKSPAMMTLIAMGITVAYVYSVYSFIANLINPHTHVMDFFWELATLIVIMLLGHWIEMNAVSNASDALQKLAELLPESVKRLKKDGTEETVSLKEVHEGDRLIVRAGDKMPTDGTIDKGHTIVDESAVTGESKGVKKKVGDSVIGGSINGDGTIEITVTGTGEIGYLAKVMEMVRKAQGEKSKLEFLSDKVAKWLFYVALVVGIIAFIAWLFLANLPDALERMVTVFIIACPHALGLAIPLVVARSTSIAAKNGLLLKNRNAMEQANDLDVIMLDKTGTLTQGKFTVTGIEILDEAYQEEEILKYIGALEAHANHPLAIGIMNYLKEKKITPYQAQEQKNLAGVGLEATVEDKDVKIINEKEAKRLGLKIDPERLKNYEAQGNTVSFLVVSDKLVAVIALGDVIKPEAKEFIQAIKEKNIIPVMLTGDNPKAAQAVAEYLGINEYYGGLLPDDKEAIVQRYLDQGKKVIMVGDGINDAPSLARATIGMAIGAGTDIAIDSADVVLTNSDPKDILHFLELAKETRRKMIQNLWWGAGYNIIAIPLAAGILAPIGLILSPAVGAVLMSLSTVVVALNALTLK
;
A
#
# COMPACT_ATOMS: atom_id res chain seq x y z
N MET A 1 -37.87 41.86 39.15
CA MET A 1 -38.03 41.20 40.45
C MET A 1 -36.83 40.25 40.55
N ASN A 2 -35.76 40.74 41.08
CA ASN A 2 -35.28 40.66 42.47
C ASN A 2 -35.03 39.20 42.83
N ASN A 3 -33.92 38.71 43.25
CA ASN A 3 -32.75 39.14 43.97
C ASN A 3 -31.85 37.86 43.93
N GLY A 4 -30.61 37.84 43.82
CA GLY A 4 -29.55 38.55 44.54
C GLY A 4 -28.96 37.66 45.63
N ILE A 5 -27.62 37.64 45.64
CA ILE A 5 -26.77 37.51 46.80
C ILE A 5 -25.85 36.25 46.83
N ASP A 6 -24.60 36.54 46.43
CA ASP A 6 -23.34 36.09 47.04
C ASP A 6 -23.24 36.63 48.48
N PRO A 7 -22.27 36.35 49.35
CA PRO A 7 -20.89 35.80 49.18
C PRO A 7 -20.31 34.99 50.39
N GLU A 8 -19.01 34.66 50.24
CA GLU A 8 -17.91 34.52 51.28
C GLU A 8 -18.02 33.34 52.30
N ASN A 9 -16.98 32.64 52.63
CA ASN A 9 -15.70 33.05 53.17
C ASN A 9 -14.75 31.84 53.37
N GLU A 10 -13.47 32.03 53.11
CA GLU A 10 -12.28 31.72 53.88
C GLU A 10 -12.20 30.39 54.69
N THR A 11 -11.11 29.66 54.62
CA THR A 11 -9.78 29.91 55.16
C THR A 11 -8.81 28.75 54.88
N ASN A 12 -7.66 29.08 54.34
CA ASN A 12 -6.31 28.87 54.85
C ASN A 12 -5.96 27.60 55.63
N LYS A 13 -5.00 26.80 55.10
CA LYS A 13 -3.78 26.43 55.85
C LYS A 13 -2.67 25.89 54.97
N LYS A 14 -1.54 26.55 55.13
CA LYS A 14 -0.16 26.30 54.75
C LYS A 14 0.34 24.87 55.04
N GLY A 15 1.25 24.40 54.18
CA GLY A 15 2.17 23.34 54.48
C GLY A 15 3.14 23.11 53.36
N ALA A 16 4.28 23.78 53.45
CA ALA A 16 5.43 23.72 52.54
C ALA A 16 6.26 22.44 52.75
N ILE A 17 7.24 22.26 51.84
CA ILE A 17 8.42 21.38 51.79
C ILE A 17 8.23 20.35 50.64
N GLY A 18 8.82 20.51 49.46
CA GLY A 18 10.22 20.71 49.11
C GLY A 18 10.92 19.38 48.97
N LYS A 19 11.13 18.93 47.72
CA LYS A 19 12.39 18.34 47.25
C LYS A 19 12.27 17.79 45.83
N ASN A 20 12.99 18.43 44.95
CA ASN A 20 13.52 17.87 43.70
C ASN A 20 14.50 16.73 44.04
N PRO A 21 14.61 15.69 43.27
CA PRO A 21 15.95 15.25 42.90
C PRO A 21 16.12 15.21 41.37
N GLU A 22 17.08 15.97 40.91
CA GLU A 22 17.88 15.70 39.74
C GLU A 22 18.50 14.31 39.88
N GLU A 23 18.16 13.39 39.02
CA GLU A 23 18.97 12.21 38.76
C GLU A 23 19.67 12.35 37.44
N LYS A 24 20.93 12.77 37.53
CA LYS A 24 21.98 12.61 36.54
C LYS A 24 22.25 11.12 36.38
N ILE A 25 21.92 10.54 35.24
CA ILE A 25 22.44 9.22 34.86
C ILE A 25 23.75 9.46 34.13
N THR A 26 24.83 9.24 34.87
CA THR A 26 26.21 9.15 34.40
C THR A 26 26.41 7.78 33.74
N VAL A 27 26.90 7.79 32.52
CA VAL A 27 27.34 6.59 31.80
C VAL A 27 28.62 6.08 32.44
N GLU A 28 28.60 4.98 33.14
CA GLU A 28 29.78 4.20 33.52
C GLU A 28 30.21 3.29 32.37
N GLN A 29 31.36 3.63 31.81
CA GLN A 29 32.18 2.71 31.02
C GLN A 29 32.83 1.70 31.96
N THR A 30 32.41 0.45 31.89
CA THR A 30 33.15 -0.65 32.52
C THR A 30 34.01 -1.34 31.50
N ASN A 31 35.28 -0.98 31.53
CA ASN A 31 36.40 -1.75 31.00
C ASN A 31 36.62 -2.97 31.90
N THR A 32 36.53 -4.17 31.34
CA THR A 32 37.05 -5.37 32.01
C THR A 32 38.01 -6.09 31.08
N LYS A 33 39.29 -5.83 31.32
CA LYS A 33 40.41 -6.70 30.89
C LYS A 33 40.74 -7.66 32.02
N ASN A 34 40.99 -8.92 31.60
CA ASN A 34 41.81 -9.96 32.22
C ASN A 34 41.41 -10.53 33.58
N ASN A 35 41.13 -11.85 33.57
CA ASN A 35 42.06 -12.79 34.22
C ASN A 35 41.80 -14.25 33.76
N LEU A 36 42.88 -14.84 33.26
CA LEU A 36 43.14 -16.28 33.13
C LEU A 36 43.39 -16.89 34.52
N GLN A 37 42.89 -18.05 34.81
CA GLN A 37 43.59 -19.24 35.30
C GLN A 37 42.64 -20.22 36.00
N GLU A 38 42.62 -21.40 35.44
CA GLU A 38 43.02 -22.72 35.97
C GLU A 38 41.98 -23.65 36.61
N HIS A 39 42.12 -24.89 36.14
CA HIS A 39 41.78 -26.24 36.61
C HIS A 39 40.49 -26.82 36.02
N GLY A 40 40.52 -27.93 35.29
CA GLY A 40 41.47 -29.06 35.16
C GLY A 40 40.67 -30.35 35.09
N LYS A 41 41.11 -31.24 34.17
CA LYS A 41 40.87 -32.71 34.09
C LYS A 41 39.60 -33.20 33.40
N MET A 42 39.75 -33.77 32.24
CA MET A 42 40.05 -35.18 31.79
C MET A 42 38.79 -36.04 31.81
N GLU A 43 38.47 -36.62 30.67
CA GLU A 43 38.85 -37.91 30.06
C GLU A 43 38.22 -38.02 28.67
N ASN A 44 38.99 -38.18 27.66
CA ASN A 44 39.42 -39.27 26.75
C ASN A 44 38.35 -40.31 26.36
N MET A 45 38.16 -40.47 25.07
CA MET A 45 38.46 -41.65 24.21
C MET A 45 38.01 -41.35 22.79
N ASP A 46 38.91 -41.18 21.91
CA ASP A 46 39.59 -42.09 20.95
C ASP A 46 38.70 -42.59 19.80
N GLN A 47 39.12 -42.15 18.62
CA GLN A 47 39.67 -42.87 17.44
C GLN A 47 38.60 -43.50 16.51
N HIS A 48 38.61 -43.32 15.22
CA HIS A 48 39.60 -43.61 14.20
C HIS A 48 39.14 -43.09 12.82
N HIS A 49 40.04 -42.49 12.06
CA HIS A 49 40.50 -42.70 10.68
C HIS A 49 39.44 -43.09 9.62
N THR A 50 39.42 -42.63 8.39
CA THR A 50 40.51 -42.54 7.40
C THR A 50 40.10 -41.81 6.14
N HIS A 51 41.09 -41.25 5.48
CA HIS A 51 41.21 -40.71 4.12
C HIS A 51 40.51 -41.45 2.99
N GLY A 52 40.21 -40.71 1.90
CA GLY A 52 40.07 -41.29 0.58
C GLY A 52 39.77 -40.25 -0.51
N HIS A 53 40.84 -39.72 -1.11
CA HIS A 53 40.86 -39.10 -2.44
C HIS A 53 40.30 -40.06 -3.50
N MET A 54 39.62 -39.55 -4.54
CA MET A 54 40.07 -39.67 -5.92
C MET A 54 39.12 -39.04 -6.92
N GLU A 55 39.72 -38.22 -7.75
CA GLU A 55 39.23 -37.78 -9.05
C GLU A 55 38.93 -38.96 -9.98
N ARG A 56 37.98 -38.78 -10.91
CA ARG A 56 38.19 -39.22 -12.30
C ARG A 56 37.18 -38.56 -13.25
N HIS A 57 37.77 -37.86 -14.20
CA HIS A 57 37.24 -37.53 -15.51
C HIS A 57 36.77 -38.77 -16.27
N GLN A 58 35.69 -38.63 -17.06
CA GLN A 58 35.65 -39.22 -18.40
C GLN A 58 34.72 -38.45 -19.31
N GLN A 59 35.33 -37.87 -20.34
CA GLN A 59 34.73 -37.49 -21.62
C GLN A 59 34.39 -38.75 -22.42
N MET A 60 33.38 -38.65 -23.27
CA MET A 60 33.21 -39.27 -24.60
C MET A 60 31.82 -38.93 -25.09
N ASP A 61 31.49 -38.72 -26.31
CA ASP A 61 32.12 -38.40 -27.57
C ASP A 61 30.96 -38.21 -28.57
N HIS A 62 31.24 -37.54 -29.65
CA HIS A 62 30.35 -37.12 -30.70
C HIS A 62 29.69 -38.27 -31.49
N GLY A 63 28.47 -38.06 -31.96
CA GLY A 63 27.84 -38.83 -33.03
C GLY A 63 26.93 -37.98 -33.88
N HIS A 64 27.47 -37.54 -35.02
CA HIS A 64 26.76 -36.96 -36.17
C HIS A 64 25.73 -37.95 -36.73
N MET A 65 24.53 -37.45 -37.12
CA MET A 65 24.01 -37.81 -38.46
C MET A 65 23.02 -36.78 -38.94
N SER A 66 23.23 -36.41 -40.15
CA SER A 66 22.57 -35.46 -41.03
C SER A 66 21.32 -36.04 -41.67
N GLY A 67 20.38 -35.14 -41.98
CA GLY A 67 19.67 -35.16 -43.26
C GLY A 67 18.22 -35.62 -43.27
N MET A 68 17.35 -34.75 -43.68
CA MET A 68 16.27 -34.84 -44.69
C MET A 68 15.12 -33.94 -44.26
N ASP A 69 14.93 -32.96 -44.94
CA ASP A 69 14.21 -32.48 -46.11
C ASP A 69 12.70 -32.16 -45.87
N HIS A 70 12.39 -31.00 -46.36
CA HIS A 70 11.09 -30.30 -46.35
C HIS A 70 9.95 -31.05 -47.06
N SER A 71 8.73 -30.91 -46.51
CA SER A 71 7.58 -30.49 -47.28
C SER A 71 6.31 -30.35 -46.44
N HIS A 72 5.65 -29.20 -46.59
CA HIS A 72 4.23 -28.89 -46.46
C HIS A 72 3.32 -29.78 -45.60
N MET A 73 2.67 -29.18 -44.57
CA MET A 73 1.20 -29.32 -44.43
C MET A 73 0.61 -28.31 -43.45
N ASP A 74 -0.61 -27.96 -43.75
CA ASP A 74 -1.52 -26.93 -43.38
C ASP A 74 -1.78 -26.71 -41.86
N HIS A 75 -2.22 -25.47 -41.59
CA HIS A 75 -2.89 -24.99 -40.40
C HIS A 75 -4.19 -25.77 -40.14
N GLU A 76 -4.30 -26.36 -38.94
CA GLU A 76 -5.55 -26.43 -38.16
C GLU A 76 -5.27 -27.08 -36.79
N ASP A 77 -5.86 -26.46 -35.75
CA ASP A 77 -6.10 -27.03 -34.41
C ASP A 77 -4.93 -27.49 -33.52
N MET A 78 -4.53 -26.59 -32.59
CA MET A 78 -3.90 -27.03 -31.35
C MET A 78 -4.48 -26.30 -30.11
N SER A 79 -5.67 -26.74 -29.73
CA SER A 79 -6.16 -26.68 -28.36
C SER A 79 -5.72 -27.97 -27.65
N GLY A 80 -4.69 -27.87 -26.82
CA GLY A 80 -4.32 -29.02 -25.96
C GLY A 80 -2.84 -29.12 -25.71
N MET A 81 -2.32 -28.36 -24.76
CA MET A 81 -1.09 -28.74 -24.06
C MET A 81 -1.30 -28.72 -22.55
N ASN A 82 -1.32 -29.94 -22.03
CA ASN A 82 -1.17 -30.28 -20.63
C ASN A 82 0.15 -29.76 -20.09
N HIS A 83 0.13 -28.82 -19.15
CA HIS A 83 1.26 -28.59 -18.23
C HIS A 83 0.94 -29.23 -16.88
N SER A 84 1.36 -30.49 -16.74
CA SER A 84 1.55 -31.12 -15.43
C SER A 84 3.04 -31.01 -15.07
N HIS A 85 3.29 -30.30 -13.99
CA HIS A 85 4.38 -30.31 -13.03
C HIS A 85 4.90 -28.89 -12.74
N MET A 86 4.28 -28.26 -11.73
CA MET A 86 5.00 -27.42 -10.76
C MET A 86 4.22 -27.40 -9.45
N GLY A 87 4.97 -27.50 -8.37
CA GLY A 87 4.64 -27.80 -7.00
C GLY A 87 3.43 -27.04 -6.40
N HIS A 88 2.71 -27.80 -5.62
CA HIS A 88 1.70 -27.30 -4.68
C HIS A 88 2.40 -26.57 -3.53
N GLU A 89 2.40 -25.22 -3.58
CA GLU A 89 2.38 -24.39 -2.38
C GLU A 89 1.79 -23.02 -2.76
N ASN A 90 0.74 -22.62 -1.99
CA ASN A 90 0.04 -21.33 -2.05
C ASN A 90 -0.91 -21.03 -3.22
N MET A 91 -1.98 -21.80 -3.34
CA MET A 91 -3.22 -21.37 -3.99
C MET A 91 -4.22 -20.80 -2.96
N SER A 92 -3.95 -19.66 -2.36
CA SER A 92 -4.94 -18.89 -1.60
C SER A 92 -5.28 -17.53 -2.22
N GLY A 93 -5.02 -17.38 -3.51
CA GLY A 93 -5.53 -16.28 -4.32
C GLY A 93 -6.29 -16.90 -5.49
N MET A 94 -7.58 -17.26 -5.28
CA MET A 94 -8.39 -17.70 -6.39
C MET A 94 -8.45 -16.60 -7.43
N ASP A 95 -7.96 -16.91 -8.61
CA ASP A 95 -8.13 -16.11 -9.80
C ASP A 95 -9.64 -15.96 -10.12
N HIS A 96 -10.26 -14.95 -9.52
CA HIS A 96 -11.64 -14.57 -9.79
C HIS A 96 -11.83 -14.13 -11.26
N SER A 97 -10.74 -13.89 -11.99
CA SER A 97 -10.76 -13.43 -13.38
C SER A 97 -11.22 -14.51 -14.35
N MET A 98 -10.97 -15.79 -14.08
CA MET A 98 -11.39 -16.90 -14.95
C MET A 98 -12.90 -17.14 -15.00
N HIS A 99 -13.68 -16.63 -14.04
CA HIS A 99 -15.13 -16.79 -14.01
C HIS A 99 -15.91 -15.51 -14.39
N MET A 100 -15.24 -14.40 -14.66
CA MET A 100 -15.87 -13.11 -14.91
C MET A 100 -16.74 -13.01 -16.18
N GLY A 101 -16.50 -13.84 -17.18
CA GLY A 101 -17.15 -13.72 -18.50
C GLY A 101 -18.65 -14.02 -18.55
N ASN A 102 -19.25 -14.63 -17.51
CA ASN A 102 -20.53 -15.34 -17.71
C ASN A 102 -21.72 -14.87 -16.88
N PHE A 103 -21.55 -14.10 -15.76
CA PHE A 103 -22.68 -13.74 -14.90
C PHE A 103 -23.69 -12.80 -15.58
N LYS A 104 -23.23 -11.82 -16.35
CA LYS A 104 -24.10 -10.91 -17.12
C LYS A 104 -24.94 -11.67 -18.14
N GLN A 105 -24.32 -12.57 -18.90
CA GLN A 105 -25.03 -13.39 -19.89
C GLN A 105 -25.97 -14.36 -19.23
N LYS A 106 -25.54 -15.04 -18.15
CA LYS A 106 -26.38 -15.95 -17.37
C LYS A 106 -27.58 -15.23 -16.77
N PHE A 107 -27.41 -14.03 -16.24
CA PHE A 107 -28.51 -13.23 -15.71
C PHE A 107 -29.58 -12.96 -16.77
N TRP A 108 -29.19 -12.42 -17.94
CA TRP A 108 -30.17 -12.09 -18.98
C TRP A 108 -30.88 -13.31 -19.53
N LEU A 109 -30.17 -14.41 -19.78
CA LEU A 109 -30.80 -15.63 -20.25
C LEU A 109 -31.70 -16.25 -19.17
N SER A 110 -31.28 -16.27 -17.92
CA SER A 110 -32.07 -16.75 -16.79
C SER A 110 -33.30 -15.89 -16.56
N LEU A 111 -33.20 -14.55 -16.75
CA LEU A 111 -34.34 -13.64 -16.66
C LEU A 111 -35.37 -13.95 -17.75
N ILE A 112 -34.95 -14.20 -19.00
CA ILE A 112 -35.85 -14.60 -20.10
C ILE A 112 -36.56 -15.91 -19.78
N LEU A 113 -35.86 -16.90 -19.20
CA LEU A 113 -36.46 -18.19 -18.80
C LEU A 113 -37.41 -18.05 -17.59
N ALA A 114 -37.09 -17.11 -16.67
CA ALA A 114 -37.89 -16.91 -15.46
C ALA A 114 -39.23 -16.22 -15.74
N ILE A 115 -39.31 -15.32 -16.72
CA ILE A 115 -40.55 -14.58 -17.04
C ILE A 115 -41.74 -15.53 -17.27
N PRO A 116 -41.69 -16.56 -18.16
CA PRO A 116 -42.80 -17.51 -18.32
C PRO A 116 -43.10 -18.31 -17.05
N ILE A 117 -42.06 -18.66 -16.26
CA ILE A 117 -42.29 -19.40 -15.00
C ILE A 117 -43.10 -18.53 -14.04
N ILE A 118 -42.74 -17.22 -13.89
CA ILE A 118 -43.44 -16.28 -13.04
C ILE A 118 -44.88 -16.02 -13.52
N LEU A 119 -45.11 -16.04 -14.84
CA LEU A 119 -46.41 -15.80 -15.42
C LEU A 119 -47.34 -17.03 -15.27
N PHE A 120 -46.81 -18.26 -15.23
CA PHE A 120 -47.57 -19.49 -15.24
C PHE A 120 -47.63 -20.25 -13.90
N SER A 121 -46.82 -19.84 -12.90
CA SER A 121 -46.79 -20.47 -11.58
C SER A 121 -47.25 -19.48 -10.51
N PRO A 122 -48.11 -19.89 -9.55
CA PRO A 122 -48.55 -19.04 -8.45
C PRO A 122 -47.40 -18.83 -7.46
N MET A 123 -47.38 -17.66 -6.84
CA MET A 123 -46.47 -17.39 -5.74
C MET A 123 -47.10 -17.90 -4.43
N MET A 124 -46.50 -18.91 -3.80
CA MET A 124 -46.99 -19.48 -2.53
C MET A 124 -48.49 -19.80 -2.55
N GLY A 125 -48.97 -20.34 -3.65
CA GLY A 125 -50.40 -20.63 -3.83
C GLY A 125 -51.30 -19.41 -4.07
N MET A 126 -50.77 -18.18 -4.05
CA MET A 126 -51.48 -16.98 -4.40
C MET A 126 -51.34 -16.66 -5.87
N SER A 127 -52.50 -16.53 -6.58
CA SER A 127 -52.51 -16.13 -7.98
C SER A 127 -52.63 -14.65 -8.13
N PHE A 128 -51.71 -14.05 -8.90
CA PHE A 128 -51.74 -12.61 -9.23
C PHE A 128 -52.65 -12.36 -10.47
N PRO A 129 -53.21 -11.14 -10.64
CA PRO A 129 -54.08 -10.81 -11.77
C PRO A 129 -53.43 -10.95 -13.15
N PHE A 130 -52.09 -10.95 -13.23
CA PHE A 130 -51.33 -11.08 -14.47
C PHE A 130 -50.95 -12.52 -14.81
N GLN A 131 -51.28 -13.48 -13.94
CA GLN A 131 -50.94 -14.89 -14.16
C GLN A 131 -51.96 -15.56 -15.09
N VAL A 132 -51.43 -16.37 -16.01
CA VAL A 132 -52.23 -17.06 -17.02
C VAL A 132 -52.02 -18.56 -16.87
N THR A 133 -53.11 -19.30 -16.69
CA THR A 133 -53.07 -20.77 -16.67
C THR A 133 -53.78 -21.31 -17.92
N PHE A 134 -53.19 -22.30 -18.56
CA PHE A 134 -53.75 -23.04 -19.70
C PHE A 134 -53.46 -24.56 -19.56
N PRO A 135 -54.22 -25.45 -20.21
CA PRO A 135 -53.95 -26.85 -20.15
C PRO A 135 -52.53 -27.19 -20.59
N GLY A 136 -51.73 -27.76 -19.67
CA GLY A 136 -50.32 -28.08 -19.93
C GLY A 136 -49.31 -26.98 -19.46
N SER A 137 -49.75 -25.83 -18.91
CA SER A 137 -48.85 -24.81 -18.36
C SER A 137 -47.85 -25.35 -17.33
N ASN A 138 -48.28 -26.30 -16.48
CA ASN A 138 -47.44 -26.94 -15.48
C ASN A 138 -46.23 -27.71 -16.08
N TRP A 139 -46.40 -28.31 -17.26
CA TRP A 139 -45.31 -28.97 -17.98
C TRP A 139 -44.30 -27.96 -18.52
N VAL A 140 -44.80 -26.81 -19.01
CA VAL A 140 -43.93 -25.72 -19.49
C VAL A 140 -43.11 -25.16 -18.33
N VAL A 141 -43.76 -24.92 -17.17
CA VAL A 141 -43.07 -24.45 -15.95
C VAL A 141 -42.01 -25.46 -15.51
N LEU A 142 -42.32 -26.75 -15.43
CA LEU A 142 -41.35 -27.78 -15.04
C LEU A 142 -40.12 -27.80 -15.97
N VAL A 143 -40.32 -27.79 -17.28
CA VAL A 143 -39.23 -27.84 -18.26
C VAL A 143 -38.36 -26.56 -18.15
N LEU A 144 -39.00 -25.38 -18.14
CA LEU A 144 -38.27 -24.13 -18.04
C LEU A 144 -37.54 -23.98 -16.68
N ALA A 145 -38.17 -24.38 -15.57
CA ALA A 145 -37.54 -24.35 -14.25
C ALA A 145 -36.37 -25.34 -14.16
N THR A 146 -36.47 -26.53 -14.83
CA THR A 146 -35.35 -27.46 -14.91
C THR A 146 -34.15 -26.85 -15.67
N ILE A 147 -34.43 -26.23 -16.83
CA ILE A 147 -33.39 -25.55 -17.61
C ILE A 147 -32.78 -24.41 -16.78
N LEU A 148 -33.61 -23.61 -16.11
CA LEU A 148 -33.17 -22.52 -15.26
C LEU A 148 -32.32 -22.99 -14.08
N PHE A 149 -32.72 -24.08 -13.41
CA PHE A 149 -31.96 -24.67 -12.30
C PHE A 149 -30.59 -25.17 -12.75
N ILE A 150 -30.52 -25.87 -13.91
CA ILE A 150 -29.25 -26.39 -14.45
C ILE A 150 -28.39 -25.24 -14.97
N TYR A 151 -28.91 -24.34 -15.80
CA TYR A 151 -28.15 -23.28 -16.46
C TYR A 151 -27.86 -22.07 -15.52
N GLY A 152 -28.92 -21.51 -14.93
CA GLY A 152 -28.81 -20.36 -14.03
C GLY A 152 -28.26 -20.73 -12.65
N GLY A 153 -28.59 -21.93 -12.15
CA GLY A 153 -28.09 -22.47 -10.87
C GLY A 153 -26.65 -22.98 -10.91
N GLN A 154 -26.12 -23.28 -12.10
CA GLN A 154 -24.78 -23.88 -12.27
C GLN A 154 -23.64 -23.17 -11.50
N PRO A 155 -23.51 -21.82 -11.48
CA PRO A 155 -22.44 -21.17 -10.72
C PRO A 155 -22.52 -21.47 -9.22
N PHE A 156 -23.72 -21.49 -8.66
CA PHE A 156 -23.95 -21.75 -7.24
C PHE A 156 -23.69 -23.22 -6.89
N LEU A 157 -24.14 -24.14 -7.72
CA LEU A 157 -23.92 -25.59 -7.52
C LEU A 157 -22.42 -25.96 -7.64
N SER A 158 -21.71 -25.37 -8.62
CA SER A 158 -20.29 -25.62 -8.79
C SER A 158 -19.46 -24.95 -7.68
N GLY A 159 -19.83 -23.75 -7.27
CA GLY A 159 -19.22 -23.04 -6.14
C GLY A 159 -19.41 -23.80 -4.81
N ALA A 160 -20.63 -24.28 -4.54
CA ALA A 160 -20.92 -25.11 -3.37
C ALA A 160 -20.07 -26.41 -3.33
N LYS A 161 -19.92 -27.08 -4.48
CA LYS A 161 -19.06 -28.27 -4.58
C LYS A 161 -17.60 -27.92 -4.20
N MET A 162 -17.11 -26.77 -4.61
CA MET A 162 -15.76 -26.30 -4.29
C MET A 162 -15.62 -25.94 -2.81
N GLU A 163 -16.55 -25.16 -2.23
CA GLU A 163 -16.57 -24.81 -0.81
C GLU A 163 -16.59 -26.06 0.09
N LEU A 164 -17.42 -27.05 -0.26
CA LEU A 164 -17.50 -28.31 0.47
C LEU A 164 -16.22 -29.14 0.35
N LYS A 165 -15.58 -29.17 -0.84
CA LYS A 165 -14.30 -29.85 -1.05
C LYS A 165 -13.20 -29.22 -0.19
N GLN A 166 -13.22 -27.91 -0.02
CA GLN A 166 -12.29 -27.15 0.83
C GLN A 166 -12.64 -27.21 2.32
N LYS A 167 -13.71 -27.93 2.72
CA LYS A 167 -14.24 -27.99 4.09
C LYS A 167 -14.52 -26.61 4.71
N SER A 168 -14.88 -25.66 3.86
CA SER A 168 -15.22 -24.30 4.25
C SER A 168 -16.53 -23.86 3.59
N PRO A 169 -17.68 -24.46 4.00
CA PRO A 169 -18.97 -24.09 3.47
C PRO A 169 -19.28 -22.63 3.80
N ALA A 170 -19.80 -21.90 2.82
CA ALA A 170 -20.09 -20.48 2.93
C ALA A 170 -21.31 -20.10 2.05
N MET A 171 -21.23 -19.00 1.34
CA MET A 171 -22.30 -18.40 0.57
C MET A 171 -22.85 -19.31 -0.53
N MET A 172 -21.97 -19.87 -1.38
CA MET A 172 -22.41 -20.70 -2.51
C MET A 172 -23.13 -21.96 -2.03
N THR A 173 -22.70 -22.53 -0.91
CA THR A 173 -23.34 -23.71 -0.31
C THR A 173 -24.77 -23.39 0.17
N LEU A 174 -24.99 -22.23 0.83
CA LEU A 174 -26.33 -21.83 1.28
C LEU A 174 -27.29 -21.58 0.11
N ILE A 175 -26.84 -20.91 -0.94
CA ILE A 175 -27.65 -20.67 -2.14
C ILE A 175 -27.99 -22.00 -2.83
N ALA A 176 -26.98 -22.86 -3.02
CA ALA A 176 -27.18 -24.19 -3.64
C ALA A 176 -28.17 -25.05 -2.86
N MET A 177 -28.10 -25.00 -1.52
CA MET A 177 -29.09 -25.69 -0.68
C MET A 177 -30.49 -25.13 -0.90
N GLY A 178 -30.68 -23.81 -0.89
CA GLY A 178 -31.96 -23.14 -1.09
C GLY A 178 -32.60 -23.49 -2.45
N ILE A 179 -31.84 -23.32 -3.55
CA ILE A 179 -32.33 -23.62 -4.90
C ILE A 179 -32.58 -25.11 -5.10
N THR A 180 -31.78 -26.00 -4.49
CA THR A 180 -31.94 -27.42 -4.59
C THR A 180 -33.21 -27.89 -3.85
N VAL A 181 -33.44 -27.42 -2.63
CA VAL A 181 -34.66 -27.73 -1.86
C VAL A 181 -35.90 -27.23 -2.60
N ALA A 182 -35.88 -25.97 -3.09
CA ALA A 182 -37.00 -25.42 -3.85
C ALA A 182 -37.30 -26.26 -5.12
N TYR A 183 -36.26 -26.64 -5.88
CA TYR A 183 -36.41 -27.44 -7.09
C TYR A 183 -36.92 -28.85 -6.81
N VAL A 184 -36.28 -29.58 -5.90
CA VAL A 184 -36.64 -30.97 -5.58
C VAL A 184 -38.06 -31.05 -5.03
N TYR A 185 -38.45 -30.14 -4.15
CA TYR A 185 -39.79 -30.07 -3.61
C TYR A 185 -40.85 -29.74 -4.70
N SER A 186 -40.55 -28.80 -5.62
CA SER A 186 -41.43 -28.43 -6.71
C SER A 186 -41.66 -29.59 -7.69
N VAL A 187 -40.61 -30.39 -7.97
CA VAL A 187 -40.75 -31.62 -8.76
C VAL A 187 -41.60 -32.64 -8.03
N TYR A 188 -41.40 -32.83 -6.73
CA TYR A 188 -42.27 -33.67 -5.91
C TYR A 188 -43.74 -33.20 -5.96
N SER A 189 -43.99 -31.92 -5.76
CA SER A 189 -45.34 -31.32 -5.84
C SER A 189 -45.98 -31.56 -7.22
N PHE A 190 -45.22 -31.34 -8.30
CA PHE A 190 -45.70 -31.61 -9.67
C PHE A 190 -46.12 -33.08 -9.85
N ILE A 191 -45.30 -34.04 -9.41
CA ILE A 191 -45.58 -35.47 -9.50
C ILE A 191 -46.80 -35.85 -8.63
N ALA A 192 -46.90 -35.34 -7.39
CA ALA A 192 -48.00 -35.58 -6.49
C ALA A 192 -49.33 -35.09 -7.07
N ASN A 193 -49.37 -33.89 -7.65
CA ASN A 193 -50.55 -33.33 -8.31
C ASN A 193 -50.90 -34.05 -9.62
N LEU A 194 -49.90 -34.65 -10.31
CA LEU A 194 -50.14 -35.47 -11.52
C LEU A 194 -50.80 -36.80 -11.16
N ILE A 195 -50.37 -37.46 -10.07
CA ILE A 195 -50.90 -38.75 -9.60
C ILE A 195 -52.27 -38.57 -8.99
N ASN A 196 -52.49 -37.51 -8.20
CA ASN A 196 -53.78 -37.24 -7.57
C ASN A 196 -54.17 -35.75 -7.78
N PRO A 197 -54.94 -35.43 -8.82
CA PRO A 197 -55.36 -34.08 -9.16
C PRO A 197 -56.17 -33.34 -8.06
N HIS A 198 -56.66 -34.06 -7.05
CA HIS A 198 -57.41 -33.47 -5.94
C HIS A 198 -56.56 -33.03 -4.75
N THR A 199 -55.22 -33.27 -4.76
CA THR A 199 -54.36 -32.99 -3.59
C THR A 199 -53.86 -31.56 -3.54
N HIS A 200 -53.83 -30.80 -4.63
CA HIS A 200 -53.36 -29.39 -4.71
C HIS A 200 -52.12 -29.08 -3.84
N VAL A 201 -51.05 -29.84 -4.02
CA VAL A 201 -49.79 -29.56 -3.35
C VAL A 201 -49.16 -28.35 -4.01
N MET A 202 -48.79 -27.30 -3.20
CA MET A 202 -48.14 -26.09 -3.69
C MET A 202 -46.74 -26.41 -4.19
N ASP A 203 -46.28 -25.70 -5.23
CA ASP A 203 -44.91 -25.75 -5.72
C ASP A 203 -44.11 -24.48 -5.39
N PHE A 204 -42.80 -24.47 -5.58
CA PHE A 204 -41.89 -23.37 -5.37
C PHE A 204 -41.16 -22.96 -6.66
N PHE A 205 -41.73 -23.21 -7.83
CA PHE A 205 -41.12 -22.86 -9.10
C PHE A 205 -40.97 -21.32 -9.26
N TRP A 206 -41.94 -20.56 -8.76
CA TRP A 206 -41.91 -19.11 -8.75
C TRP A 206 -40.74 -18.59 -7.88
N GLU A 207 -40.59 -19.11 -6.66
CA GLU A 207 -39.53 -18.78 -5.71
C GLU A 207 -38.16 -19.18 -6.26
N LEU A 208 -38.04 -20.38 -6.85
CA LEU A 208 -36.84 -20.87 -7.50
C LEU A 208 -36.37 -19.90 -8.60
N ALA A 209 -37.29 -19.49 -9.48
CA ALA A 209 -36.98 -18.62 -10.60
C ALA A 209 -36.56 -17.25 -10.15
N THR A 210 -37.28 -16.62 -9.23
CA THR A 210 -36.96 -15.33 -8.67
C THR A 210 -35.65 -15.36 -7.89
N LEU A 211 -35.40 -16.41 -7.10
CA LEU A 211 -34.17 -16.57 -6.33
C LEU A 211 -32.94 -16.64 -7.24
N ILE A 212 -32.96 -17.51 -8.26
CA ILE A 212 -31.83 -17.68 -9.20
C ILE A 212 -31.52 -16.33 -9.90
N VAL A 213 -32.55 -15.64 -10.40
CA VAL A 213 -32.37 -14.36 -11.12
C VAL A 213 -31.83 -13.26 -10.20
N ILE A 214 -32.37 -13.11 -8.99
CA ILE A 214 -31.90 -12.10 -8.02
C ILE A 214 -30.46 -12.39 -7.60
N MET A 215 -30.12 -13.68 -7.39
CA MET A 215 -28.77 -14.06 -7.00
C MET A 215 -27.75 -13.82 -8.13
N LEU A 216 -28.10 -14.13 -9.38
CA LEU A 216 -27.24 -13.83 -10.53
C LEU A 216 -27.06 -12.31 -10.70
N LEU A 217 -28.11 -11.50 -10.48
CA LEU A 217 -28.01 -10.05 -10.51
C LEU A 217 -27.10 -9.53 -9.41
N GLY A 218 -27.25 -10.03 -8.19
CA GLY A 218 -26.40 -9.67 -7.05
C GLY A 218 -24.92 -9.91 -7.34
N HIS A 219 -24.60 -11.13 -7.83
CA HIS A 219 -23.23 -11.50 -8.20
C HIS A 219 -22.69 -10.68 -9.38
N TRP A 220 -23.52 -10.38 -10.38
CA TRP A 220 -23.09 -9.51 -11.48
C TRP A 220 -22.76 -8.08 -10.98
N ILE A 221 -23.59 -7.48 -10.12
CA ILE A 221 -23.31 -6.18 -9.50
C ILE A 221 -22.01 -6.25 -8.67
N GLU A 222 -21.85 -7.30 -7.89
CA GLU A 222 -20.67 -7.57 -7.09
C GLU A 222 -19.40 -7.57 -7.94
N MET A 223 -19.35 -8.43 -8.96
CA MET A 223 -18.20 -8.54 -9.84
C MET A 223 -17.88 -7.24 -10.56
N ASN A 224 -18.90 -6.52 -11.01
CA ASN A 224 -18.72 -5.22 -11.66
C ASN A 224 -18.15 -4.15 -10.69
N ALA A 225 -18.58 -4.18 -9.42
CA ALA A 225 -18.07 -3.27 -8.39
C ALA A 225 -16.58 -3.54 -8.08
N VAL A 226 -16.18 -4.83 -7.98
CA VAL A 226 -14.78 -5.22 -7.77
C VAL A 226 -13.92 -4.83 -8.99
N SER A 227 -14.38 -5.12 -10.20
CA SER A 227 -13.69 -4.77 -11.44
C SER A 227 -13.44 -3.27 -11.54
N ASN A 228 -14.46 -2.44 -11.33
CA ASN A 228 -14.34 -0.97 -11.39
C ASN A 228 -13.43 -0.41 -10.29
N ALA A 229 -13.33 -1.06 -9.14
CA ALA A 229 -12.42 -0.63 -8.08
C ALA A 229 -10.95 -0.96 -8.40
N SER A 230 -10.71 -1.98 -9.23
CA SER A 230 -9.37 -2.41 -9.69
C SER A 230 -8.87 -1.62 -10.91
N ASP A 231 -9.68 -0.74 -11.50
CA ASP A 231 -9.33 0.07 -12.70
C ASP A 231 -8.16 1.04 -12.50
N ALA A 232 -7.67 1.22 -11.28
CA ALA A 232 -6.51 2.07 -11.01
C ALA A 232 -5.24 1.58 -11.72
N LEU A 233 -5.04 0.26 -11.78
CA LEU A 233 -3.91 -0.34 -12.50
C LEU A 233 -4.00 -0.11 -14.01
N GLN A 234 -5.20 -0.21 -14.58
CA GLN A 234 -5.42 0.05 -15.98
C GLN A 234 -5.17 1.52 -16.33
N LYS A 235 -5.57 2.45 -15.47
CA LYS A 235 -5.30 3.88 -15.64
C LYS A 235 -3.81 4.23 -15.55
N LEU A 236 -3.04 3.53 -14.72
CA LEU A 236 -1.59 3.69 -14.69
C LEU A 236 -0.95 3.16 -15.99
N ALA A 237 -1.43 2.04 -16.53
CA ALA A 237 -0.97 1.53 -17.82
C ALA A 237 -1.31 2.47 -19.01
N GLU A 238 -2.43 3.20 -18.93
CA GLU A 238 -2.84 4.21 -19.93
C GLU A 238 -1.93 5.44 -19.96
N LEU A 239 -1.06 5.64 -18.97
CA LEU A 239 -0.06 6.71 -18.97
C LEU A 239 1.02 6.47 -20.02
N LEU A 240 1.31 5.22 -20.38
CA LEU A 240 2.30 4.90 -21.41
C LEU A 240 1.71 5.01 -22.80
N PRO A 241 2.48 5.47 -23.82
CA PRO A 241 2.05 5.49 -25.21
C PRO A 241 2.08 4.08 -25.82
N GLU A 242 1.20 3.80 -26.79
CA GLU A 242 1.19 2.50 -27.49
C GLU A 242 2.35 2.35 -28.47
N SER A 243 2.84 3.45 -29.03
CA SER A 243 3.93 3.48 -30.02
C SER A 243 4.91 4.60 -29.72
N VAL A 244 6.15 4.42 -30.12
CA VAL A 244 7.28 5.31 -29.83
C VAL A 244 8.14 5.55 -31.06
N LYS A 245 8.91 6.65 -31.07
CA LYS A 245 9.89 6.97 -32.10
C LYS A 245 11.27 6.48 -31.67
N ARG A 246 11.74 5.39 -32.26
CA ARG A 246 13.09 4.86 -32.07
C ARG A 246 14.06 5.44 -33.07
N LEU A 247 15.25 5.84 -32.62
CA LEU A 247 16.32 6.35 -33.45
C LEU A 247 17.26 5.21 -33.84
N LYS A 248 17.37 4.93 -35.15
CA LYS A 248 18.32 3.94 -35.67
C LYS A 248 19.76 4.44 -35.61
N LYS A 249 20.72 3.53 -35.76
CA LYS A 249 22.16 3.85 -35.75
C LYS A 249 22.54 4.79 -36.92
N ASP A 250 21.77 4.80 -38.00
CA ASP A 250 21.94 5.68 -39.15
C ASP A 250 21.31 7.08 -38.97
N GLY A 251 20.68 7.33 -37.83
CA GLY A 251 20.01 8.61 -37.52
C GLY A 251 18.58 8.72 -38.05
N THR A 252 18.03 7.68 -38.68
CA THR A 252 16.63 7.68 -39.14
C THR A 252 15.67 7.30 -38.02
N GLU A 253 14.48 7.92 -38.02
CA GLU A 253 13.41 7.60 -37.08
C GLU A 253 12.54 6.46 -37.60
N GLU A 254 12.19 5.52 -36.76
CA GLU A 254 11.15 4.52 -37.01
C GLU A 254 10.10 4.53 -35.88
N THR A 255 8.85 4.24 -36.26
CA THR A 255 7.78 4.06 -35.28
C THR A 255 7.67 2.59 -34.95
N VAL A 256 7.84 2.25 -33.67
CA VAL A 256 7.75 0.87 -33.15
C VAL A 256 6.72 0.79 -32.00
N SER A 257 6.19 -0.39 -31.77
CA SER A 257 5.37 -0.62 -30.58
C SER A 257 6.25 -0.49 -29.33
N LEU A 258 5.67 0.04 -28.22
CA LEU A 258 6.38 0.12 -26.95
C LEU A 258 6.91 -1.25 -26.49
N LYS A 259 6.22 -2.34 -26.84
CA LYS A 259 6.63 -3.72 -26.52
C LYS A 259 7.90 -4.18 -27.24
N GLU A 260 8.30 -3.50 -28.31
CA GLU A 260 9.50 -3.80 -29.11
C GLU A 260 10.71 -2.98 -28.70
N VAL A 261 10.58 -2.14 -27.67
CA VAL A 261 11.65 -1.31 -27.12
C VAL A 261 12.45 -2.11 -26.11
N HIS A 262 13.76 -2.05 -26.19
CA HIS A 262 14.69 -2.74 -25.30
C HIS A 262 15.61 -1.74 -24.60
N GLU A 263 16.21 -2.17 -23.50
CA GLU A 263 17.24 -1.42 -22.80
C GLU A 263 18.41 -1.08 -23.73
N GLY A 264 18.86 0.17 -23.71
CA GLY A 264 19.89 0.70 -24.61
C GLY A 264 19.36 1.24 -25.94
N ASP A 265 18.07 1.09 -26.26
CA ASP A 265 17.47 1.75 -27.41
C ASP A 265 17.46 3.29 -27.22
N ARG A 266 17.61 4.03 -28.34
CA ARG A 266 17.53 5.48 -28.31
C ARG A 266 16.17 5.91 -28.85
N LEU A 267 15.47 6.73 -28.07
CA LEU A 267 14.12 7.22 -28.39
C LEU A 267 14.12 8.74 -28.50
N ILE A 268 13.27 9.26 -29.39
CA ILE A 268 12.99 10.68 -29.50
C ILE A 268 11.64 10.97 -28.88
N VAL A 269 11.63 11.91 -27.92
CA VAL A 269 10.41 12.38 -27.25
C VAL A 269 10.25 13.87 -27.53
N ARG A 270 9.16 14.23 -28.19
CA ARG A 270 8.86 15.61 -28.59
C ARG A 270 8.09 16.34 -27.49
N ALA A 271 8.06 17.67 -27.58
CA ALA A 271 7.25 18.49 -26.68
C ALA A 271 5.76 18.05 -26.72
N GLY A 272 5.19 17.84 -25.54
CA GLY A 272 3.82 17.33 -25.36
C GLY A 272 3.66 15.82 -25.42
N ASP A 273 4.70 15.06 -25.83
CA ASP A 273 4.64 13.60 -25.84
C ASP A 273 4.80 13.03 -24.44
N LYS A 274 4.18 11.86 -24.20
CA LYS A 274 4.42 11.06 -23.00
C LYS A 274 5.77 10.37 -23.09
N MET A 275 6.51 10.33 -21.97
CA MET A 275 7.73 9.54 -21.83
C MET A 275 7.38 8.05 -21.95
N PRO A 276 7.95 7.34 -22.95
CA PRO A 276 7.56 5.97 -23.21
C PRO A 276 8.12 4.96 -22.21
N THR A 277 9.30 5.24 -21.68
CA THR A 277 10.06 4.36 -20.78
C THR A 277 10.89 5.20 -19.82
N ASP A 278 11.47 4.55 -18.83
CA ASP A 278 12.54 5.15 -18.05
C ASP A 278 13.80 5.24 -18.92
N GLY A 279 14.53 6.33 -18.78
CA GLY A 279 15.72 6.58 -19.59
C GLY A 279 16.58 7.71 -19.06
N THR A 280 17.74 7.89 -19.70
CA THR A 280 18.64 9.00 -19.45
C THR A 280 18.66 9.92 -20.67
N ILE A 281 18.64 11.22 -20.48
CA ILE A 281 18.68 12.21 -21.57
C ILE A 281 20.09 12.25 -22.16
N ASP A 282 20.19 11.91 -23.45
CA ASP A 282 21.45 12.01 -24.20
C ASP A 282 21.61 13.38 -24.86
N LYS A 283 20.49 13.95 -25.35
CA LYS A 283 20.50 15.26 -26.02
C LYS A 283 19.24 16.05 -25.67
N GLY A 284 19.40 17.38 -25.62
CA GLY A 284 18.31 18.30 -25.37
C GLY A 284 18.19 18.72 -23.91
N HIS A 285 17.20 19.55 -23.67
CA HIS A 285 16.76 19.96 -22.32
C HIS A 285 15.28 20.23 -22.39
N THR A 286 14.60 20.02 -21.27
CA THR A 286 13.14 20.20 -21.20
C THR A 286 12.67 20.44 -19.78
N ILE A 287 11.39 20.79 -19.65
CA ILE A 287 10.65 20.72 -18.40
C ILE A 287 9.72 19.52 -18.48
N VAL A 288 9.86 18.55 -17.57
CA VAL A 288 9.04 17.34 -17.53
C VAL A 288 7.95 17.51 -16.50
N ASP A 289 6.71 17.25 -16.85
CA ASP A 289 5.60 17.13 -15.92
C ASP A 289 5.50 15.68 -15.45
N GLU A 290 5.94 15.45 -14.23
CA GLU A 290 5.93 14.14 -13.57
C GLU A 290 4.68 13.93 -12.68
N SER A 291 3.73 14.88 -12.69
CA SER A 291 2.57 14.90 -11.77
C SER A 291 1.68 13.66 -11.85
N ALA A 292 1.53 13.08 -13.03
CA ALA A 292 0.73 11.87 -13.25
C ALA A 292 1.38 10.60 -12.63
N VAL A 293 2.70 10.63 -12.40
CA VAL A 293 3.50 9.48 -11.93
C VAL A 293 3.94 9.67 -10.49
N THR A 294 4.43 10.86 -10.14
CA THR A 294 4.96 11.17 -8.82
C THR A 294 3.97 11.93 -7.92
N GLY A 295 2.95 12.56 -8.50
CA GLY A 295 2.01 13.44 -7.78
C GLY A 295 2.51 14.88 -7.61
N GLU A 296 3.76 15.20 -7.99
CA GLU A 296 4.29 16.56 -7.91
C GLU A 296 3.77 17.44 -9.05
N SER A 297 3.00 18.48 -8.74
CA SER A 297 2.39 19.38 -9.73
C SER A 297 3.38 20.39 -10.36
N LYS A 298 4.65 20.38 -9.98
CA LYS A 298 5.64 21.33 -10.47
C LYS A 298 6.53 20.68 -11.54
N GLY A 299 6.53 21.24 -12.74
CA GLY A 299 7.41 20.78 -13.81
C GLY A 299 8.90 20.79 -13.41
N VAL A 300 9.57 19.67 -13.64
CA VAL A 300 10.98 19.43 -13.29
C VAL A 300 11.87 19.73 -14.48
N LYS A 301 12.85 20.63 -14.32
CA LYS A 301 13.84 20.94 -15.37
C LYS A 301 14.83 19.77 -15.49
N LYS A 302 14.94 19.23 -16.69
CA LYS A 302 15.85 18.13 -17.05
C LYS A 302 16.80 18.55 -18.16
N LYS A 303 18.03 18.05 -18.09
CA LYS A 303 19.13 18.29 -19.04
C LYS A 303 19.86 16.98 -19.35
N VAL A 304 20.83 17.04 -20.24
CA VAL A 304 21.67 15.88 -20.59
C VAL A 304 22.29 15.28 -19.34
N GLY A 305 22.16 13.95 -19.22
CA GLY A 305 22.60 13.15 -18.08
C GLY A 305 21.55 12.97 -16.96
N ASP A 306 20.43 13.71 -17.00
CA ASP A 306 19.35 13.53 -16.03
C ASP A 306 18.42 12.36 -16.46
N SER A 307 17.86 11.66 -15.48
CA SER A 307 16.91 10.57 -15.70
C SER A 307 15.50 11.09 -15.93
N VAL A 308 14.73 10.37 -16.75
CA VAL A 308 13.30 10.57 -16.98
C VAL A 308 12.52 9.31 -16.66
N ILE A 309 11.27 9.47 -16.23
CA ILE A 309 10.38 8.40 -15.79
C ILE A 309 9.30 8.15 -16.84
N GLY A 310 9.07 6.89 -17.21
CA GLY A 310 8.00 6.50 -18.11
C GLY A 310 6.62 6.92 -17.60
N GLY A 311 5.77 7.45 -18.49
CA GLY A 311 4.44 7.97 -18.16
C GLY A 311 4.40 9.46 -17.80
N SER A 312 5.54 10.14 -17.57
CA SER A 312 5.60 11.60 -17.43
C SER A 312 5.41 12.30 -18.80
N ILE A 313 5.12 13.61 -18.79
CA ILE A 313 4.87 14.38 -20.04
C ILE A 313 6.05 15.30 -20.30
N ASN A 314 6.61 15.22 -21.49
CA ASN A 314 7.63 16.13 -21.96
C ASN A 314 7.03 17.51 -22.25
N GLY A 315 7.53 18.57 -21.62
CA GLY A 315 6.94 19.92 -21.71
C GLY A 315 7.34 20.67 -22.99
N ASP A 316 8.52 21.26 -23.02
CA ASP A 316 8.85 22.33 -23.97
C ASP A 316 9.99 22.03 -24.96
N GLY A 317 10.68 20.91 -24.84
CA GLY A 317 11.81 20.55 -25.69
C GLY A 317 11.65 19.22 -26.41
N THR A 318 12.38 19.00 -27.50
CA THR A 318 12.60 17.67 -28.06
C THR A 318 13.87 17.09 -27.40
N ILE A 319 13.76 15.92 -26.82
CA ILE A 319 14.89 15.23 -26.19
C ILE A 319 15.12 13.87 -26.83
N GLU A 320 16.38 13.45 -26.84
CA GLU A 320 16.77 12.07 -27.13
C GLU A 320 17.11 11.39 -25.81
N ILE A 321 16.53 10.22 -25.57
CA ILE A 321 16.77 9.43 -24.37
C ILE A 321 17.32 8.07 -24.73
N THR A 322 18.26 7.57 -23.91
CA THR A 322 18.65 6.16 -23.92
C THR A 322 17.86 5.42 -22.86
N VAL A 323 17.20 4.34 -23.27
CA VAL A 323 16.32 3.53 -22.42
C VAL A 323 17.13 2.81 -21.35
N THR A 324 16.74 2.96 -20.09
CA THR A 324 17.35 2.31 -18.93
C THR A 324 16.45 1.27 -18.28
N GLY A 325 15.14 1.29 -18.56
CA GLY A 325 14.20 0.30 -18.06
C GLY A 325 12.97 0.21 -18.94
N THR A 326 12.60 -1.00 -19.37
CA THR A 326 11.42 -1.29 -20.20
C THR A 326 10.57 -2.38 -19.59
N GLY A 327 9.29 -2.41 -19.96
CA GLY A 327 8.38 -3.51 -19.65
C GLY A 327 8.29 -3.78 -18.14
N GLU A 328 8.78 -4.92 -17.70
CA GLU A 328 8.71 -5.37 -16.28
C GLU A 328 9.76 -4.71 -15.36
N ILE A 329 10.75 -4.00 -15.90
CA ILE A 329 11.88 -3.44 -15.16
C ILE A 329 11.68 -1.94 -14.85
N GLY A 330 10.83 -1.24 -15.61
CA GLY A 330 10.58 0.20 -15.44
C GLY A 330 9.85 0.56 -14.14
N TYR A 331 10.01 1.80 -13.69
CA TYR A 331 9.40 2.34 -12.47
C TYR A 331 7.88 2.10 -12.42
N LEU A 332 7.16 2.40 -13.50
CA LEU A 332 5.70 2.23 -13.54
C LEU A 332 5.30 0.75 -13.46
N ALA A 333 6.09 -0.17 -14.04
CA ALA A 333 5.86 -1.61 -13.93
C ALA A 333 6.06 -2.10 -12.48
N LYS A 334 7.11 -1.64 -11.81
CA LYS A 334 7.34 -1.92 -10.37
C LYS A 334 6.18 -1.39 -9.51
N VAL A 335 5.68 -0.19 -9.80
CA VAL A 335 4.50 0.38 -9.12
C VAL A 335 3.27 -0.50 -9.34
N MET A 336 2.99 -0.91 -10.58
CA MET A 336 1.86 -1.79 -10.90
C MET A 336 1.97 -3.14 -10.22
N GLU A 337 3.17 -3.72 -10.14
CA GLU A 337 3.42 -4.98 -9.43
C GLU A 337 3.18 -4.84 -7.93
N MET A 338 3.68 -3.76 -7.30
CA MET A 338 3.43 -3.47 -5.88
C MET A 338 1.93 -3.34 -5.59
N VAL A 339 1.19 -2.59 -6.41
CA VAL A 339 -0.26 -2.44 -6.26
C VAL A 339 -0.97 -3.79 -6.43
N ARG A 340 -0.57 -4.61 -7.41
CA ARG A 340 -1.14 -5.94 -7.64
C ARG A 340 -0.85 -6.88 -6.47
N LYS A 341 0.38 -6.88 -5.94
CA LYS A 341 0.77 -7.67 -4.78
C LYS A 341 -0.02 -7.26 -3.54
N ALA A 342 -0.10 -5.96 -3.27
CA ALA A 342 -0.89 -5.42 -2.16
C ALA A 342 -2.39 -5.78 -2.27
N GLN A 343 -2.96 -5.85 -3.47
CA GLN A 343 -4.35 -6.29 -3.68
C GLN A 343 -4.54 -7.80 -3.49
N GLY A 344 -3.50 -8.61 -3.71
CA GLY A 344 -3.55 -10.07 -3.58
C GLY A 344 -3.43 -10.59 -2.15
N GLU A 345 -2.88 -9.82 -1.22
CA GLU A 345 -2.71 -10.22 0.18
C GLU A 345 -4.00 -10.03 0.99
N LYS A 346 -4.37 -11.05 1.80
CA LYS A 346 -5.52 -10.96 2.71
C LYS A 346 -5.16 -10.24 4.00
N SER A 347 -6.01 -9.31 4.40
CA SER A 347 -5.89 -8.57 5.65
C SER A 347 -6.44 -9.34 6.85
N LYS A 348 -6.09 -8.92 8.08
CA LYS A 348 -6.64 -9.50 9.32
C LYS A 348 -8.17 -9.37 9.39
N LEU A 349 -8.71 -8.23 8.94
CA LEU A 349 -10.17 -8.01 8.90
C LEU A 349 -10.83 -8.90 7.85
N GLU A 350 -10.17 -9.22 6.75
CA GLU A 350 -10.66 -10.15 5.73
C GLU A 350 -10.73 -11.58 6.26
N PHE A 351 -9.70 -12.04 6.99
CA PHE A 351 -9.76 -13.32 7.71
C PHE A 351 -10.89 -13.36 8.74
N LEU A 352 -11.15 -12.25 9.44
CA LEU A 352 -12.29 -12.13 10.36
C LEU A 352 -13.61 -12.24 9.59
N SER A 353 -13.74 -11.58 8.44
CA SER A 353 -14.91 -11.66 7.57
C SER A 353 -15.19 -13.10 7.13
N ASP A 354 -14.17 -13.83 6.67
CA ASP A 354 -14.28 -15.24 6.30
C ASP A 354 -14.75 -16.12 7.47
N LYS A 355 -14.22 -15.86 8.68
CA LYS A 355 -14.63 -16.56 9.90
C LYS A 355 -16.08 -16.26 10.26
N VAL A 356 -16.53 -15.02 10.15
CA VAL A 356 -17.93 -14.61 10.39
C VAL A 356 -18.85 -15.25 9.34
N ALA A 357 -18.47 -15.27 8.07
CA ALA A 357 -19.24 -15.92 7.01
C ALA A 357 -19.45 -17.42 7.29
N LYS A 358 -18.38 -18.11 7.68
CA LYS A 358 -18.45 -19.53 8.07
C LYS A 358 -19.33 -19.76 9.29
N TRP A 359 -19.27 -18.87 10.29
CA TRP A 359 -20.13 -18.97 11.48
C TRP A 359 -21.59 -18.75 11.13
N LEU A 360 -21.90 -17.75 10.27
CA LEU A 360 -23.25 -17.51 9.78
C LEU A 360 -23.84 -18.71 9.04
N PHE A 361 -23.03 -19.45 8.26
CA PHE A 361 -23.45 -20.69 7.62
C PHE A 361 -23.99 -21.70 8.64
N TYR A 362 -23.23 -21.97 9.72
CA TYR A 362 -23.67 -22.93 10.75
C TYR A 362 -24.89 -22.43 11.52
N VAL A 363 -24.97 -21.16 11.82
CA VAL A 363 -26.16 -20.55 12.46
C VAL A 363 -27.39 -20.71 11.55
N ALA A 364 -27.23 -20.40 10.27
CA ALA A 364 -28.31 -20.58 9.28
C ALA A 364 -28.79 -22.03 9.20
N LEU A 365 -27.85 -22.97 9.16
CA LEU A 365 -28.16 -24.40 9.11
C LEU A 365 -28.94 -24.84 10.36
N VAL A 366 -28.47 -24.49 11.56
CA VAL A 366 -29.12 -24.86 12.83
C VAL A 366 -30.50 -24.23 12.95
N VAL A 367 -30.59 -22.90 12.73
CA VAL A 367 -31.84 -22.15 12.84
C VAL A 367 -32.84 -22.61 11.76
N GLY A 368 -32.35 -22.87 10.53
CA GLY A 368 -33.19 -23.38 9.45
C GLY A 368 -33.80 -24.73 9.77
N ILE A 369 -33.00 -25.66 10.32
CA ILE A 369 -33.52 -26.99 10.75
C ILE A 369 -34.50 -26.83 11.92
N ILE A 370 -34.21 -25.99 12.91
CA ILE A 370 -35.12 -25.72 14.03
C ILE A 370 -36.45 -25.13 13.50
N ALA A 371 -36.36 -24.13 12.60
CA ALA A 371 -37.55 -23.56 11.97
C ALA A 371 -38.35 -24.59 11.20
N PHE A 372 -37.68 -25.45 10.41
CA PHE A 372 -38.33 -26.55 9.69
C PHE A 372 -39.10 -27.45 10.64
N ILE A 373 -38.46 -27.96 11.68
CA ILE A 373 -39.07 -28.86 12.67
C ILE A 373 -40.27 -28.15 13.35
N ALA A 374 -40.07 -26.91 13.84
CA ALA A 374 -41.12 -26.18 14.51
C ALA A 374 -42.36 -25.98 13.62
N TRP A 375 -42.16 -25.53 12.37
CA TRP A 375 -43.24 -25.28 11.44
C TRP A 375 -43.92 -26.57 10.91
N LEU A 376 -43.21 -27.71 10.89
CA LEU A 376 -43.80 -29.01 10.57
C LEU A 376 -44.84 -29.40 11.63
N PHE A 377 -44.70 -29.00 12.89
CA PHE A 377 -45.67 -29.21 13.95
C PHE A 377 -46.75 -28.11 14.03
N LEU A 378 -46.42 -26.88 13.66
CA LEU A 378 -47.32 -25.71 13.79
C LEU A 378 -48.25 -25.55 12.54
N ALA A 379 -47.78 -25.97 11.38
CA ALA A 379 -48.50 -25.78 10.11
C ALA A 379 -48.41 -27.04 9.24
N ASN A 380 -47.71 -27.00 8.12
CA ASN A 380 -47.60 -28.09 7.15
C ASN A 380 -46.20 -28.15 6.54
N LEU A 381 -45.93 -29.18 5.73
CA LEU A 381 -44.62 -29.39 5.08
C LEU A 381 -44.21 -28.24 4.14
N PRO A 382 -45.08 -27.68 3.28
CA PRO A 382 -44.73 -26.50 2.47
C PRO A 382 -44.24 -25.30 3.29
N ASP A 383 -44.99 -24.93 4.32
CA ASP A 383 -44.65 -23.78 5.18
C ASP A 383 -43.32 -24.03 5.92
N ALA A 384 -43.10 -25.28 6.40
CA ALA A 384 -41.87 -25.66 7.07
C ALA A 384 -40.65 -25.53 6.14
N LEU A 385 -40.78 -26.03 4.89
CA LEU A 385 -39.71 -25.89 3.88
C LEU A 385 -39.47 -24.46 3.48
N GLU A 386 -40.52 -23.66 3.30
CA GLU A 386 -40.41 -22.24 2.99
C GLU A 386 -39.66 -21.47 4.06
N ARG A 387 -39.98 -21.69 5.35
CA ARG A 387 -39.23 -21.04 6.46
C ARG A 387 -37.75 -21.42 6.47
N MET A 388 -37.47 -22.72 6.29
CA MET A 388 -36.08 -23.19 6.22
C MET A 388 -35.34 -22.55 5.06
N VAL A 389 -35.90 -22.54 3.85
CA VAL A 389 -35.29 -21.89 2.68
C VAL A 389 -35.12 -20.42 2.87
N THR A 390 -36.12 -19.71 3.46
CA THR A 390 -36.04 -18.29 3.75
C THR A 390 -34.89 -17.99 4.70
N VAL A 391 -34.68 -18.82 5.76
CA VAL A 391 -33.56 -18.67 6.69
C VAL A 391 -32.22 -18.86 5.95
N PHE A 392 -32.08 -19.86 5.10
CA PHE A 392 -30.85 -20.10 4.34
C PHE A 392 -30.49 -18.93 3.42
N ILE A 393 -31.49 -18.36 2.74
CA ILE A 393 -31.30 -17.25 1.81
C ILE A 393 -30.90 -15.98 2.57
N ILE A 394 -31.68 -15.60 3.59
CA ILE A 394 -31.47 -14.34 4.28
C ILE A 394 -30.21 -14.34 5.13
N ALA A 395 -29.79 -15.49 5.63
CA ALA A 395 -28.55 -15.68 6.38
C ALA A 395 -27.31 -15.72 5.49
N CYS A 396 -27.50 -15.76 4.16
CA CYS A 396 -26.39 -15.81 3.21
C CYS A 396 -25.49 -14.55 3.37
N PRO A 397 -24.18 -14.72 3.66
CA PRO A 397 -23.27 -13.62 3.89
C PRO A 397 -22.79 -12.96 2.58
N HIS A 398 -23.69 -12.76 1.60
CA HIS A 398 -23.35 -12.30 0.26
C HIS A 398 -22.60 -10.95 0.28
N ALA A 399 -23.13 -9.96 0.99
CA ALA A 399 -22.50 -8.65 1.12
C ALA A 399 -21.14 -8.67 1.85
N LEU A 400 -20.91 -9.73 2.66
CA LEU A 400 -19.68 -9.84 3.45
C LEU A 400 -18.46 -10.17 2.58
N GLY A 401 -18.66 -10.94 1.49
CA GLY A 401 -17.61 -11.24 0.52
C GLY A 401 -17.03 -10.00 -0.17
N LEU A 402 -17.86 -8.93 -0.31
CA LEU A 402 -17.46 -7.63 -0.87
C LEU A 402 -17.00 -6.62 0.17
N ALA A 403 -17.41 -6.79 1.41
CA ALA A 403 -17.32 -5.77 2.45
C ALA A 403 -15.92 -5.18 2.64
N ILE A 404 -14.89 -6.01 2.56
CA ILE A 404 -13.50 -5.62 2.74
C ILE A 404 -12.76 -5.48 1.41
N PRO A 405 -12.81 -6.44 0.46
CA PRO A 405 -12.06 -6.33 -0.79
C PRO A 405 -12.33 -5.04 -1.55
N LEU A 406 -13.58 -4.59 -1.60
CA LEU A 406 -13.96 -3.36 -2.30
C LEU A 406 -13.37 -2.10 -1.65
N VAL A 407 -13.39 -2.02 -0.31
CA VAL A 407 -12.79 -0.89 0.42
C VAL A 407 -11.28 -0.88 0.20
N VAL A 408 -10.64 -2.05 0.20
CA VAL A 408 -9.21 -2.18 -0.04
C VAL A 408 -8.83 -1.77 -1.46
N ALA A 409 -9.51 -2.31 -2.47
CA ALA A 409 -9.26 -1.91 -3.85
C ALA A 409 -9.38 -0.39 -4.02
N ARG A 410 -10.40 0.22 -3.39
CA ARG A 410 -10.60 1.67 -3.40
C ARG A 410 -9.50 2.42 -2.66
N SER A 411 -9.12 2.00 -1.45
CA SER A 411 -8.08 2.67 -0.65
C SER A 411 -6.70 2.56 -1.31
N THR A 412 -6.35 1.39 -1.88
CA THR A 412 -5.11 1.21 -2.63
C THR A 412 -5.07 2.10 -3.89
N SER A 413 -6.21 2.23 -4.58
CA SER A 413 -6.34 3.15 -5.72
C SER A 413 -6.15 4.62 -5.32
N ILE A 414 -6.72 5.04 -4.18
CA ILE A 414 -6.55 6.40 -3.65
C ILE A 414 -5.11 6.62 -3.21
N ALA A 415 -4.51 5.67 -2.49
CA ALA A 415 -3.12 5.71 -2.07
C ALA A 415 -2.19 5.93 -3.28
N ALA A 416 -2.28 5.07 -4.31
CA ALA A 416 -1.45 5.16 -5.50
C ALA A 416 -1.59 6.51 -6.24
N LYS A 417 -2.81 7.06 -6.34
CA LYS A 417 -3.05 8.38 -6.96
C LYS A 417 -2.42 9.54 -6.20
N ASN A 418 -2.25 9.38 -4.89
CA ASN A 418 -1.63 10.38 -4.03
C ASN A 418 -0.14 10.09 -3.79
N GLY A 419 0.50 9.28 -4.64
CA GLY A 419 1.91 8.97 -4.52
C GLY A 419 2.29 8.08 -3.32
N LEU A 420 1.31 7.38 -2.73
CA LEU A 420 1.51 6.44 -1.63
C LEU A 420 1.50 5.01 -2.19
N LEU A 421 2.66 4.42 -2.39
CA LEU A 421 2.78 3.07 -2.94
C LEU A 421 2.80 2.05 -1.80
N LEU A 422 1.77 1.22 -1.75
CA LEU A 422 1.62 0.18 -0.74
C LEU A 422 2.25 -1.12 -1.25
N LYS A 423 3.36 -1.56 -0.66
CA LYS A 423 3.97 -2.86 -0.91
C LYS A 423 3.37 -3.94 0.00
N ASN A 424 3.09 -3.57 1.25
CA ASN A 424 2.45 -4.43 2.24
C ASN A 424 1.12 -3.83 2.67
N ARG A 425 0.04 -4.52 2.34
CA ARG A 425 -1.32 -4.09 2.66
C ARG A 425 -1.59 -4.00 4.17
N ASN A 426 -0.95 -4.86 4.96
CA ASN A 426 -1.13 -4.87 6.41
C ASN A 426 -0.69 -3.55 7.07
N ALA A 427 0.18 -2.77 6.42
CA ALA A 427 0.60 -1.45 6.89
C ALA A 427 -0.60 -0.50 7.10
N MET A 428 -1.60 -0.53 6.19
CA MET A 428 -2.83 0.27 6.34
C MET A 428 -3.66 -0.09 7.58
N GLU A 429 -3.71 -1.36 7.96
CA GLU A 429 -4.43 -1.79 9.17
C GLU A 429 -3.62 -1.46 10.42
N GLN A 430 -2.30 -1.68 10.39
CA GLN A 430 -1.39 -1.44 11.52
C GLN A 430 -1.23 0.04 11.85
N ALA A 431 -1.35 0.92 10.83
CA ALA A 431 -1.25 2.36 10.98
C ALA A 431 -2.28 2.99 11.95
N ASN A 432 -3.37 2.27 12.23
CA ASN A 432 -4.41 2.77 13.14
C ASN A 432 -4.06 2.67 14.64
N ASP A 433 -3.06 1.89 14.97
CA ASP A 433 -2.72 1.55 16.36
C ASP A 433 -1.26 1.93 16.69
N LEU A 434 -0.71 2.98 16.04
CA LEU A 434 0.67 3.41 16.19
C LEU A 434 0.90 4.17 17.49
N ASP A 435 2.03 3.89 18.15
CA ASP A 435 2.49 4.59 19.36
C ASP A 435 3.62 5.58 19.04
N VAL A 436 4.51 5.22 18.11
CA VAL A 436 5.76 5.94 17.87
C VAL A 436 6.01 6.10 16.38
N ILE A 437 6.46 7.28 15.98
CA ILE A 437 7.04 7.52 14.65
C ILE A 437 8.52 7.87 14.81
N MET A 438 9.39 7.04 14.23
CA MET A 438 10.81 7.27 14.15
C MET A 438 11.15 7.87 12.79
N LEU A 439 11.85 8.98 12.81
CA LEU A 439 12.14 9.79 11.64
C LEU A 439 13.65 9.90 11.46
N ASP A 440 14.18 9.44 10.34
CA ASP A 440 15.51 9.85 9.97
C ASP A 440 15.56 11.37 9.78
N LYS A 441 16.68 12.01 10.10
CA LYS A 441 16.82 13.45 9.89
C LYS A 441 17.00 13.79 8.42
N THR A 442 17.99 13.15 7.78
CA THR A 442 18.48 13.50 6.45
C THR A 442 17.50 13.03 5.37
N GLY A 443 17.12 13.92 4.42
CA GLY A 443 16.15 13.57 3.38
C GLY A 443 14.70 13.46 3.86
N THR A 444 14.45 13.17 5.15
CA THR A 444 13.11 13.05 5.74
C THR A 444 12.62 14.36 6.34
N LEU A 445 13.25 14.85 7.40
CA LEU A 445 12.95 16.14 8.03
C LEU A 445 13.66 17.30 7.35
N THR A 446 14.72 17.00 6.59
CA THR A 446 15.53 17.94 5.83
C THR A 446 15.45 17.62 4.33
N GLN A 447 15.97 18.53 3.51
CA GLN A 447 15.93 18.37 2.03
C GLN A 447 16.93 17.33 1.49
N GLY A 448 17.85 16.81 2.34
CA GLY A 448 18.91 15.90 1.91
C GLY A 448 20.00 16.58 1.08
N LYS A 449 20.02 17.92 1.08
CA LYS A 449 20.96 18.71 0.30
C LYS A 449 21.80 19.57 1.23
N PHE A 450 23.07 19.19 1.38
CA PHE A 450 24.02 19.99 2.10
C PHE A 450 24.36 21.25 1.29
N THR A 451 24.16 22.45 1.86
CA THR A 451 24.34 23.72 1.15
C THR A 451 24.75 24.85 2.13
N VAL A 452 25.07 26.02 1.60
CA VAL A 452 25.25 27.23 2.38
C VAL A 452 23.89 27.72 2.84
N THR A 453 23.65 27.67 4.14
CA THR A 453 22.39 28.08 4.78
C THR A 453 22.42 29.55 5.26
N GLY A 454 23.60 30.11 5.39
CA GLY A 454 23.77 31.53 5.73
C GLY A 454 25.22 32.00 5.68
N ILE A 455 25.39 33.30 5.46
CA ILE A 455 26.66 33.97 5.50
C ILE A 455 26.49 35.21 6.38
N GLU A 456 27.32 35.33 7.41
CA GLU A 456 27.37 36.48 8.27
C GLU A 456 28.67 37.28 7.95
N ILE A 457 28.52 38.46 7.40
CA ILE A 457 29.64 39.36 7.06
C ILE A 457 30.09 40.09 8.32
N LEU A 458 31.35 39.95 8.69
CA LEU A 458 31.92 40.58 9.89
C LEU A 458 32.79 41.78 9.56
N ASP A 459 33.35 41.86 8.36
CA ASP A 459 34.11 43.00 7.84
C ASP A 459 33.35 43.61 6.66
N GLU A 460 32.81 44.82 6.85
CA GLU A 460 32.02 45.56 5.86
C GLU A 460 32.83 45.95 4.59
N ALA A 461 34.13 45.75 4.60
CA ALA A 461 34.98 45.96 3.42
C ALA A 461 34.73 44.88 2.33
N TYR A 462 34.08 43.77 2.66
CA TYR A 462 33.81 42.64 1.76
C TYR A 462 32.32 42.49 1.47
N GLN A 463 32.00 42.14 0.24
CA GLN A 463 30.63 41.82 -0.16
C GLN A 463 30.40 40.28 -0.18
N GLU A 464 29.15 39.85 -0.06
CA GLU A 464 28.78 38.42 -0.06
C GLU A 464 29.35 37.68 -1.27
N GLU A 465 29.29 38.29 -2.45
CA GLU A 465 29.82 37.68 -3.68
C GLU A 465 31.34 37.45 -3.62
N GLU A 466 32.08 38.41 -3.05
CA GLU A 466 33.53 38.31 -2.88
C GLU A 466 33.91 37.22 -1.87
N ILE A 467 33.18 37.14 -0.76
CA ILE A 467 33.32 36.10 0.25
C ILE A 467 33.09 34.73 -0.37
N LEU A 468 32.04 34.58 -1.17
CA LEU A 468 31.74 33.35 -1.87
C LEU A 468 32.81 32.94 -2.90
N LYS A 469 33.43 33.92 -3.59
CA LYS A 469 34.54 33.65 -4.50
C LYS A 469 35.78 33.13 -3.76
N TYR A 470 36.10 33.67 -2.57
CA TYR A 470 37.19 33.16 -1.74
C TYR A 470 36.95 31.75 -1.23
N ILE A 471 35.74 31.51 -0.72
CA ILE A 471 35.35 30.19 -0.21
C ILE A 471 35.40 29.15 -1.34
N GLY A 472 34.84 29.51 -2.50
CA GLY A 472 34.87 28.65 -3.68
C GLY A 472 36.27 28.32 -4.16
N ALA A 473 37.22 29.29 -4.06
CA ALA A 473 38.61 29.06 -4.40
C ALA A 473 39.27 28.00 -3.50
N LEU A 474 38.98 28.03 -2.19
CA LEU A 474 39.48 27.06 -1.22
C LEU A 474 38.86 25.67 -1.40
N GLU A 475 37.60 25.60 -1.79
CA GLU A 475 36.83 24.34 -1.84
C GLU A 475 36.78 23.69 -3.24
N ALA A 476 37.27 24.38 -4.29
CA ALA A 476 37.19 23.94 -5.69
C ALA A 476 37.80 22.55 -5.96
N HIS A 477 38.78 22.16 -5.17
CA HIS A 477 39.53 20.89 -5.34
C HIS A 477 39.30 19.90 -4.19
N ALA A 478 38.39 20.22 -3.26
CA ALA A 478 38.04 19.33 -2.16
C ALA A 478 36.84 18.43 -2.51
N ASN A 479 36.88 17.16 -2.07
CA ASN A 479 35.87 16.15 -2.38
C ASN A 479 35.02 15.74 -1.17
N HIS A 480 34.84 16.62 -0.19
CA HIS A 480 33.99 16.35 0.96
C HIS A 480 32.59 16.99 0.80
N PRO A 481 31.57 16.55 1.52
CA PRO A 481 30.19 17.05 1.36
C PRO A 481 30.03 18.58 1.49
N LEU A 482 30.81 19.21 2.37
CA LEU A 482 30.82 20.67 2.53
C LEU A 482 31.27 21.38 1.24
N ALA A 483 32.36 20.92 0.63
CA ALA A 483 32.89 21.46 -0.63
C ALA A 483 31.87 21.34 -1.76
N ILE A 484 31.27 20.15 -1.89
CA ILE A 484 30.25 19.89 -2.90
C ILE A 484 29.06 20.85 -2.71
N GLY A 485 28.59 21.01 -1.47
CA GLY A 485 27.50 21.93 -1.13
C GLY A 485 27.81 23.37 -1.49
N ILE A 486 29.02 23.86 -1.16
CA ILE A 486 29.51 25.21 -1.49
C ILE A 486 29.58 25.39 -3.01
N MET A 487 30.18 24.44 -3.73
CA MET A 487 30.33 24.55 -5.19
C MET A 487 28.98 24.52 -5.92
N ASN A 488 28.02 23.71 -5.45
CA ASN A 488 26.67 23.74 -5.97
C ASN A 488 25.97 25.08 -5.73
N TYR A 489 26.09 25.63 -4.53
CA TYR A 489 25.53 26.93 -4.18
C TYR A 489 26.10 28.06 -5.07
N LEU A 490 27.43 28.08 -5.29
CA LEU A 490 28.07 29.02 -6.21
C LEU A 490 27.55 28.89 -7.64
N LYS A 491 27.37 27.66 -8.11
CA LYS A 491 26.82 27.37 -9.45
C LYS A 491 25.38 27.88 -9.60
N GLU A 492 24.55 27.71 -8.60
CA GLU A 492 23.17 28.22 -8.59
C GLU A 492 23.14 29.76 -8.61
N LYS A 493 24.02 30.39 -7.86
CA LYS A 493 24.19 31.85 -7.83
C LYS A 493 24.94 32.42 -9.05
N LYS A 494 25.47 31.54 -9.95
CA LYS A 494 26.28 31.89 -11.12
C LYS A 494 27.55 32.67 -10.75
N ILE A 495 28.14 32.34 -9.62
CA ILE A 495 29.38 32.95 -9.12
C ILE A 495 30.56 32.06 -9.53
N THR A 496 31.57 32.65 -10.18
CA THR A 496 32.79 31.95 -10.55
C THR A 496 33.82 32.18 -9.44
N PRO A 497 34.38 31.11 -8.81
CA PRO A 497 35.40 31.22 -7.77
C PRO A 497 36.67 31.92 -8.28
N TYR A 498 37.42 32.53 -7.38
CA TYR A 498 38.82 32.93 -7.66
C TYR A 498 39.70 31.68 -7.85
N GLN A 499 40.88 31.87 -8.37
CA GLN A 499 41.87 30.80 -8.48
C GLN A 499 42.76 30.77 -7.21
N ALA A 500 42.86 29.57 -6.61
CA ALA A 500 43.73 29.35 -5.46
C ALA A 500 45.12 28.87 -5.90
N GLN A 501 46.15 29.39 -5.25
CA GLN A 501 47.54 28.94 -5.38
C GLN A 501 47.99 28.36 -4.03
N GLU A 502 48.91 27.40 -4.05
CA GLU A 502 49.52 26.80 -2.84
C GLU A 502 48.50 26.28 -1.81
N GLN A 503 47.43 25.66 -2.27
CA GLN A 503 46.38 25.13 -1.40
C GLN A 503 46.93 24.07 -0.45
N LYS A 504 46.63 24.17 0.85
CA LYS A 504 47.02 23.25 1.92
C LYS A 504 45.79 22.79 2.70
N ASN A 505 45.71 21.50 2.94
CA ASN A 505 44.73 20.93 3.86
C ASN A 505 45.32 20.91 5.28
N LEU A 506 44.70 21.63 6.19
CA LEU A 506 45.07 21.68 7.61
C LEU A 506 44.25 20.62 8.36
N ALA A 507 44.83 19.44 8.56
CA ALA A 507 44.14 18.32 9.15
C ALA A 507 43.43 18.65 10.48
N GLY A 508 42.11 18.49 10.54
CA GLY A 508 41.26 18.82 11.71
C GLY A 508 41.05 20.29 11.98
N VAL A 509 41.47 21.18 11.09
CA VAL A 509 41.40 22.63 11.21
C VAL A 509 40.59 23.26 10.07
N GLY A 510 40.96 22.98 8.82
CA GLY A 510 40.35 23.58 7.64
C GLY A 510 41.26 23.60 6.42
N LEU A 511 41.09 24.62 5.57
CA LEU A 511 41.87 24.81 4.34
C LEU A 511 42.56 26.16 4.35
N GLU A 512 43.73 26.24 3.71
CA GLU A 512 44.53 27.46 3.53
C GLU A 512 45.01 27.53 2.08
N ALA A 513 44.97 28.70 1.48
CA ALA A 513 45.53 28.96 0.16
C ALA A 513 45.86 30.45 -0.03
N THR A 514 46.72 30.73 -1.02
CA THR A 514 46.91 32.09 -1.51
C THR A 514 45.91 32.35 -2.62
N VAL A 515 45.05 33.39 -2.45
CA VAL A 515 44.01 33.79 -3.40
C VAL A 515 44.11 35.29 -3.61
N GLU A 516 44.31 35.78 -4.86
CA GLU A 516 44.46 37.19 -5.18
C GLU A 516 45.57 37.87 -4.30
N ASP A 517 46.72 37.21 -4.20
CA ASP A 517 47.87 37.64 -3.40
C ASP A 517 47.59 37.83 -1.88
N LYS A 518 46.49 37.27 -1.38
CA LYS A 518 46.13 37.28 0.05
C LYS A 518 46.18 35.85 0.60
N ASP A 519 46.60 35.71 1.85
CA ASP A 519 46.50 34.48 2.62
C ASP A 519 45.02 34.27 3.05
N VAL A 520 44.37 33.22 2.58
CA VAL A 520 42.97 32.95 2.82
C VAL A 520 42.81 31.59 3.48
N LYS A 521 42.08 31.56 4.58
CA LYS A 521 41.81 30.32 5.35
C LYS A 521 40.33 30.17 5.61
N ILE A 522 39.85 28.94 5.49
CA ILE A 522 38.53 28.51 6.05
C ILE A 522 38.83 27.56 7.21
N ILE A 523 38.41 27.93 8.42
CA ILE A 523 38.77 27.23 9.65
C ILE A 523 37.55 26.94 10.50
N ASN A 524 37.67 25.95 11.38
CA ASN A 524 36.61 25.62 12.33
C ASN A 524 36.63 26.51 13.57
N GLU A 525 35.62 26.47 14.41
CA GLU A 525 35.44 27.25 15.61
C GLU A 525 36.61 27.07 16.62
N LYS A 526 37.11 25.83 16.77
CA LYS A 526 38.19 25.53 17.69
C LYS A 526 39.48 26.27 17.32
N GLU A 527 39.77 26.32 16.04
CA GLU A 527 40.95 27.01 15.53
C GLU A 527 40.76 28.53 15.58
N ALA A 528 39.57 29.05 15.25
CA ALA A 528 39.27 30.47 15.37
C ALA A 528 39.46 30.98 16.81
N LYS A 529 39.03 30.18 17.79
CA LYS A 529 39.27 30.47 19.23
C LYS A 529 40.77 30.42 19.59
N ARG A 530 41.53 29.44 19.02
CA ARG A 530 42.97 29.29 19.23
C ARG A 530 43.75 30.50 18.70
N LEU A 531 43.31 31.07 17.59
CA LEU A 531 43.87 32.26 16.99
C LEU A 531 43.45 33.56 17.69
N GLY A 532 42.62 33.49 18.73
CA GLY A 532 42.14 34.65 19.49
C GLY A 532 41.15 35.54 18.72
N LEU A 533 40.53 35.01 17.67
CA LEU A 533 39.54 35.75 16.88
C LEU A 533 38.27 35.96 17.72
N LYS A 534 37.82 37.21 17.80
CA LYS A 534 36.60 37.56 18.55
C LYS A 534 35.38 37.15 17.76
N ILE A 535 34.64 36.18 18.26
CA ILE A 535 33.40 35.68 17.70
C ILE A 535 32.28 36.05 18.67
N ASP A 536 31.24 36.70 18.18
CA ASP A 536 30.03 36.96 18.96
C ASP A 536 29.15 35.73 18.99
N PRO A 537 28.97 35.07 20.14
CA PRO A 537 28.18 33.83 20.23
C PRO A 537 26.70 34.02 19.84
N GLU A 538 26.13 35.21 20.04
CA GLU A 538 24.70 35.42 19.69
C GLU A 538 24.45 35.39 18.19
N ARG A 539 25.45 35.79 17.38
CA ARG A 539 25.35 35.72 15.92
C ARG A 539 25.35 34.28 15.38
N LEU A 540 26.01 33.37 16.08
CA LEU A 540 26.08 31.95 15.69
C LEU A 540 24.86 31.14 16.14
N LYS A 541 24.22 31.60 17.22
CA LYS A 541 23.16 30.84 17.92
C LYS A 541 22.02 30.36 17.01
N ASN A 542 21.61 31.18 16.05
CA ASN A 542 20.54 30.80 15.12
C ASN A 542 20.96 29.68 14.14
N TYR A 543 22.20 29.69 13.68
CA TYR A 543 22.73 28.68 12.78
C TYR A 543 23.00 27.37 13.51
N GLU A 544 23.58 27.45 14.70
CA GLU A 544 23.82 26.27 15.55
C GLU A 544 22.52 25.63 16.03
N ALA A 545 21.49 26.43 16.34
CA ALA A 545 20.17 25.95 16.71
C ALA A 545 19.46 25.20 15.57
N GLN A 546 19.84 25.41 14.33
CA GLN A 546 19.37 24.69 13.17
C GLN A 546 20.26 23.49 12.82
N GLY A 547 21.27 23.19 13.64
CA GLY A 547 22.19 22.08 13.42
C GLY A 547 23.21 22.32 12.30
N ASN A 548 23.46 23.58 11.90
CA ASN A 548 24.43 23.91 10.88
C ASN A 548 25.86 23.75 11.38
N THR A 549 26.74 23.33 10.48
CA THR A 549 28.19 23.44 10.70
C THR A 549 28.65 24.85 10.39
N VAL A 550 29.33 25.48 11.31
CA VAL A 550 29.83 26.85 11.15
C VAL A 550 31.31 26.82 10.85
N SER A 551 31.70 27.51 9.78
CA SER A 551 33.11 27.75 9.39
C SER A 551 33.42 29.26 9.33
N PHE A 552 34.69 29.59 9.50
CA PHE A 552 35.17 30.95 9.60
C PHE A 552 36.14 31.26 8.47
N LEU A 553 35.83 32.31 7.69
CA LEU A 553 36.68 32.80 6.64
C LEU A 553 37.63 33.86 7.21
N VAL A 554 38.89 33.60 7.09
CA VAL A 554 39.97 34.51 7.49
C VAL A 554 40.75 34.94 6.26
N VAL A 555 40.93 36.23 6.05
CA VAL A 555 41.71 36.83 4.95
C VAL A 555 42.78 37.76 5.54
N SER A 556 44.04 37.50 5.23
CA SER A 556 45.19 38.26 5.76
C SER A 556 45.11 38.44 7.29
N ASP A 557 44.91 37.32 8.00
CA ASP A 557 44.80 37.19 9.47
C ASP A 557 43.60 37.94 10.11
N LYS A 558 42.66 38.42 9.29
CA LYS A 558 41.41 39.02 9.78
C LYS A 558 40.23 38.10 9.56
N LEU A 559 39.36 37.99 10.56
CA LEU A 559 38.09 37.29 10.44
C LEU A 559 37.13 38.15 9.61
N VAL A 560 36.76 37.65 8.43
CA VAL A 560 35.95 38.35 7.42
C VAL A 560 34.50 37.94 7.45
N ALA A 561 34.24 36.65 7.55
CA ALA A 561 32.89 36.15 7.54
C ALA A 561 32.74 34.83 8.31
N VAL A 562 31.51 34.56 8.69
CA VAL A 562 31.04 33.26 9.18
C VAL A 562 30.16 32.64 8.13
N ILE A 563 30.38 31.37 7.84
CA ILE A 563 29.62 30.60 6.86
C ILE A 563 28.94 29.47 7.60
N ALA A 564 27.63 29.42 7.51
CA ALA A 564 26.79 28.29 7.99
C ALA A 564 26.50 27.34 6.86
N LEU A 565 26.74 26.05 7.10
CA LEU A 565 26.58 24.96 6.16
C LEU A 565 25.72 23.89 6.81
N GLY A 566 24.71 23.40 6.11
CA GLY A 566 23.84 22.41 6.67
C GLY A 566 22.85 21.85 5.67
N ASP A 567 22.12 20.87 6.12
CA ASP A 567 20.98 20.31 5.39
C ASP A 567 19.73 21.08 5.83
N VAL A 568 19.09 21.73 4.88
CA VAL A 568 17.97 22.65 5.14
C VAL A 568 16.77 21.86 5.69
N ILE A 569 16.29 22.25 6.86
CA ILE A 569 15.04 21.70 7.42
C ILE A 569 13.89 22.08 6.49
N LYS A 570 13.03 21.08 6.15
CA LYS A 570 11.85 21.32 5.33
C LYS A 570 10.89 22.28 6.04
N PRO A 571 10.33 23.28 5.35
CA PRO A 571 9.43 24.26 5.96
C PRO A 571 8.23 23.59 6.68
N GLU A 572 7.75 22.47 6.14
CA GLU A 572 6.59 21.71 6.62
C GLU A 572 6.91 20.83 7.84
N ALA A 573 8.20 20.57 8.14
CA ALA A 573 8.61 19.61 9.16
C ALA A 573 8.07 19.97 10.56
N LYS A 574 8.05 21.24 10.93
CA LYS A 574 7.56 21.69 12.25
C LYS A 574 6.06 21.48 12.42
N GLU A 575 5.28 21.85 11.39
CA GLU A 575 3.81 21.62 11.38
C GLU A 575 3.50 20.13 11.40
N PHE A 576 4.25 19.33 10.65
CA PHE A 576 4.13 17.88 10.63
C PHE A 576 4.36 17.27 12.02
N ILE A 577 5.44 17.64 12.72
CA ILE A 577 5.71 17.12 14.07
C ILE A 577 4.60 17.50 15.05
N GLN A 578 4.06 18.72 14.95
CA GLN A 578 2.94 19.13 15.78
C GLN A 578 1.69 18.27 15.49
N ALA A 579 1.35 18.06 14.22
CA ALA A 579 0.20 17.23 13.82
C ALA A 579 0.33 15.77 14.28
N ILE A 580 1.53 15.20 14.27
CA ILE A 580 1.82 13.86 14.81
C ILE A 580 1.54 13.80 16.31
N LYS A 581 1.99 14.81 17.08
CA LYS A 581 1.72 14.88 18.53
C LYS A 581 0.24 15.03 18.84
N GLU A 582 -0.51 15.80 18.05
CA GLU A 582 -1.97 15.94 18.20
C GLU A 582 -2.72 14.60 17.98
N LYS A 583 -2.12 13.68 17.20
CA LYS A 583 -2.63 12.31 17.04
C LYS A 583 -2.20 11.35 18.17
N ASN A 584 -1.52 11.85 19.23
CA ASN A 584 -0.96 11.08 20.35
C ASN A 584 0.12 10.07 19.89
N ILE A 585 0.84 10.33 18.82
CA ILE A 585 1.98 9.55 18.35
C ILE A 585 3.26 10.26 18.80
N ILE A 586 4.20 9.52 19.38
CA ILE A 586 5.46 10.07 19.89
C ILE A 586 6.46 10.19 18.73
N PRO A 587 6.88 11.41 18.33
CA PRO A 587 7.94 11.57 17.34
C PRO A 587 9.31 11.37 17.98
N VAL A 588 10.13 10.52 17.35
CA VAL A 588 11.52 10.22 17.74
C VAL A 588 12.41 10.51 16.54
N MET A 589 13.46 11.30 16.70
CA MET A 589 14.41 11.58 15.63
C MET A 589 15.65 10.70 15.75
N LEU A 590 16.05 10.08 14.64
CA LEU A 590 17.27 9.29 14.51
C LEU A 590 18.21 9.99 13.53
N THR A 591 19.51 10.08 13.85
CA THR A 591 20.48 10.68 12.92
C THR A 591 21.91 10.18 13.18
N GLY A 592 22.71 10.09 12.13
CA GLY A 592 24.16 9.88 12.22
C GLY A 592 24.95 11.12 12.64
N ASP A 593 24.32 12.30 12.68
CA ASP A 593 24.97 13.53 13.12
C ASP A 593 25.40 13.48 14.59
N ASN A 594 26.34 14.33 14.94
CA ASN A 594 26.77 14.43 16.33
C ASN A 594 25.61 14.80 17.28
N PRO A 595 25.67 14.36 18.56
CA PRO A 595 24.56 14.55 19.50
C PRO A 595 24.14 16.02 19.72
N LYS A 596 25.08 16.99 19.61
CA LYS A 596 24.75 18.40 19.78
C LYS A 596 23.92 18.95 18.60
N ALA A 597 24.30 18.60 17.38
CA ALA A 597 23.53 18.96 16.18
C ALA A 597 22.14 18.29 16.20
N ALA A 598 22.08 17.03 16.63
CA ALA A 598 20.82 16.33 16.80
C ALA A 598 19.90 17.01 17.83
N GLN A 599 20.46 17.42 18.97
CA GLN A 599 19.74 18.17 20.01
C GLN A 599 19.15 19.46 19.46
N ALA A 600 19.96 20.26 18.79
CA ALA A 600 19.54 21.56 18.26
C ALA A 600 18.37 21.43 17.28
N VAL A 601 18.43 20.47 16.35
CA VAL A 601 17.33 20.21 15.39
C VAL A 601 16.08 19.69 16.11
N ALA A 602 16.24 18.79 17.08
CA ALA A 602 15.11 18.26 17.84
C ALA A 602 14.40 19.36 18.64
N GLU A 603 15.14 20.24 19.31
CA GLU A 603 14.60 21.40 20.03
C GLU A 603 13.87 22.37 19.09
N TYR A 604 14.45 22.67 17.92
CA TYR A 604 13.84 23.55 16.91
C TYR A 604 12.51 23.01 16.40
N LEU A 605 12.44 21.68 16.15
CA LEU A 605 11.23 20.98 15.69
C LEU A 605 10.27 20.65 16.83
N GLY A 606 10.71 20.81 18.08
CA GLY A 606 9.94 20.45 19.28
C GLY A 606 9.88 18.95 19.55
N ILE A 607 10.81 18.15 19.06
CA ILE A 607 10.91 16.70 19.30
C ILE A 607 11.59 16.48 20.65
N ASN A 608 10.96 15.69 21.53
CA ASN A 608 11.49 15.46 22.88
C ASN A 608 12.48 14.30 22.95
N GLU A 609 12.34 13.31 22.04
CA GLU A 609 13.16 12.09 22.02
C GLU A 609 13.99 12.07 20.72
N TYR A 610 15.32 12.05 20.87
CA TYR A 610 16.23 12.02 19.73
C TYR A 610 17.50 11.23 20.05
N TYR A 611 18.10 10.64 19.02
CA TYR A 611 19.35 9.90 19.10
C TYR A 611 20.30 10.38 18.00
N GLY A 612 21.50 10.78 18.37
CA GLY A 612 22.55 11.27 17.48
C GLY A 612 23.79 10.39 17.50
N GLY A 613 24.60 10.46 16.44
CA GLY A 613 25.83 9.68 16.29
C GLY A 613 25.61 8.22 15.97
N LEU A 614 24.46 7.89 15.36
CA LEU A 614 24.03 6.51 15.09
C LEU A 614 24.66 5.95 13.82
N LEU A 615 25.09 4.71 13.89
CA LEU A 615 25.35 3.84 12.76
C LEU A 615 24.03 3.14 12.31
N PRO A 616 23.96 2.57 11.08
CA PRO A 616 22.75 1.87 10.62
C PRO A 616 22.24 0.80 11.58
N ASP A 617 23.15 -0.01 12.14
CA ASP A 617 22.80 -1.08 13.10
C ASP A 617 22.26 -0.53 14.43
N ASP A 618 22.75 0.65 14.87
CA ASP A 618 22.24 1.30 16.08
C ASP A 618 20.78 1.74 15.90
N LYS A 619 20.42 2.21 14.70
CA LYS A 619 19.03 2.60 14.38
C LYS A 619 18.09 1.40 14.49
N GLU A 620 18.49 0.24 13.94
CA GLU A 620 17.71 -1.00 14.06
C GLU A 620 17.53 -1.40 15.52
N ALA A 621 18.61 -1.35 16.33
CA ALA A 621 18.57 -1.70 17.74
C ALA A 621 17.62 -0.78 18.55
N ILE A 622 17.53 0.50 18.18
CA ILE A 622 16.57 1.42 18.80
C ILE A 622 15.14 1.02 18.42
N VAL A 623 14.86 0.76 17.16
CA VAL A 623 13.54 0.27 16.72
C VAL A 623 13.15 -0.99 17.50
N GLN A 624 14.06 -1.97 17.59
CA GLN A 624 13.81 -3.21 18.32
C GLN A 624 13.51 -2.97 19.80
N ARG A 625 14.20 -2.05 20.46
CA ARG A 625 13.95 -1.68 21.85
C ARG A 625 12.52 -1.20 22.11
N TYR A 626 11.95 -0.41 21.20
CA TYR A 626 10.56 0.06 21.33
C TYR A 626 9.57 -1.07 21.04
N LEU A 627 9.87 -1.96 20.09
CA LEU A 627 9.06 -3.15 19.82
C LEU A 627 9.04 -4.10 21.02
N ASP A 628 10.17 -4.29 21.71
CA ASP A 628 10.27 -5.11 22.92
C ASP A 628 9.45 -4.54 24.10
N GLN A 629 9.21 -3.23 24.11
CA GLN A 629 8.30 -2.57 25.04
C GLN A 629 6.82 -2.71 24.64
N GLY A 630 6.52 -3.44 23.57
CA GLY A 630 5.18 -3.61 23.03
C GLY A 630 4.64 -2.42 22.27
N LYS A 631 5.49 -1.44 21.92
CA LYS A 631 5.12 -0.27 21.11
C LYS A 631 5.03 -0.62 19.65
N LYS A 632 4.07 -0.03 18.95
CA LYS A 632 3.97 -0.10 17.50
C LYS A 632 4.68 1.09 16.86
N VAL A 633 5.66 0.80 16.05
CA VAL A 633 6.61 1.77 15.51
C VAL A 633 6.45 1.89 14.01
N ILE A 634 6.33 3.12 13.51
CA ILE A 634 6.60 3.44 12.11
C ILE A 634 8.03 3.98 12.01
N MET A 635 8.83 3.44 11.12
CA MET A 635 10.16 3.99 10.78
C MET A 635 10.08 4.65 9.42
N VAL A 636 10.56 5.90 9.33
CA VAL A 636 10.57 6.69 8.10
C VAL A 636 12.01 7.09 7.78
N GLY A 637 12.46 6.78 6.58
CA GLY A 637 13.83 7.09 6.13
C GLY A 637 13.97 7.11 4.61
N ASP A 638 15.15 7.44 4.10
CA ASP A 638 15.44 7.50 2.65
C ASP A 638 15.82 6.13 2.05
N GLY A 639 16.00 5.12 2.86
CA GLY A 639 16.06 3.70 2.54
C GLY A 639 17.44 3.09 2.34
N ILE A 640 18.50 3.81 2.02
CA ILE A 640 19.82 3.18 1.80
C ILE A 640 20.45 2.77 3.13
N ASN A 641 20.54 3.71 4.06
CA ASN A 641 21.14 3.50 5.38
C ASN A 641 20.14 2.98 6.41
N ASP A 642 18.85 3.13 6.13
CA ASP A 642 17.75 2.81 7.04
C ASP A 642 17.10 1.46 6.74
N ALA A 643 17.50 0.76 5.68
CA ALA A 643 16.91 -0.50 5.24
C ALA A 643 16.71 -1.54 6.38
N PRO A 644 17.69 -1.79 7.27
CA PRO A 644 17.50 -2.70 8.40
C PRO A 644 16.41 -2.21 9.36
N SER A 645 16.40 -0.92 9.66
CA SER A 645 15.43 -0.27 10.58
C SER A 645 14.01 -0.26 9.99
N LEU A 646 13.88 0.00 8.67
CA LEU A 646 12.62 -0.04 7.93
C LEU A 646 12.03 -1.46 7.96
N ALA A 647 12.85 -2.48 7.65
CA ALA A 647 12.42 -3.87 7.66
C ALA A 647 12.04 -4.38 9.06
N ARG A 648 12.65 -3.82 10.11
CA ARG A 648 12.40 -4.21 11.52
C ARG A 648 11.12 -3.58 12.07
N ALA A 649 10.76 -2.38 11.68
CA ALA A 649 9.63 -1.62 12.22
C ALA A 649 8.28 -2.34 12.04
N THR A 650 7.26 -1.93 12.80
CA THR A 650 5.88 -2.39 12.56
C THR A 650 5.42 -1.98 11.16
N ILE A 651 5.81 -0.77 10.73
CA ILE A 651 5.63 -0.27 9.37
C ILE A 651 6.93 0.43 8.96
N GLY A 652 7.58 -0.05 7.90
CA GLY A 652 8.67 0.65 7.24
C GLY A 652 8.14 1.57 6.15
N MET A 653 8.54 2.83 6.18
CA MET A 653 8.11 3.83 5.20
C MET A 653 9.32 4.51 4.57
N ALA A 654 9.52 4.32 3.28
CA ALA A 654 10.58 4.99 2.53
C ALA A 654 10.08 6.31 1.94
N ILE A 655 10.89 7.36 2.07
CA ILE A 655 10.63 8.69 1.46
C ILE A 655 11.48 8.86 0.20
N GLY A 656 10.83 9.32 -0.87
CA GLY A 656 11.46 9.61 -2.15
C GLY A 656 11.61 8.37 -3.02
N ALA A 657 11.46 8.53 -4.33
CA ALA A 657 11.61 7.46 -5.32
C ALA A 657 13.10 7.03 -5.52
N GLY A 658 13.89 7.05 -4.44
CA GLY A 658 15.35 7.21 -4.59
C GLY A 658 16.14 5.95 -4.86
N THR A 659 15.81 4.77 -4.36
CA THR A 659 16.65 3.57 -4.59
C THR A 659 15.83 2.28 -4.53
N ASP A 660 16.21 1.31 -5.36
CA ASP A 660 15.61 -0.03 -5.34
C ASP A 660 15.69 -0.68 -3.94
N ILE A 661 16.75 -0.40 -3.18
CA ILE A 661 16.96 -0.91 -1.81
C ILE A 661 15.91 -0.37 -0.84
N ALA A 662 15.56 0.93 -0.94
CA ALA A 662 14.51 1.54 -0.13
C ALA A 662 13.14 0.92 -0.43
N ILE A 663 12.84 0.80 -1.71
CA ILE A 663 11.60 0.18 -2.19
C ILE A 663 11.51 -1.27 -1.68
N ASP A 664 12.61 -2.01 -1.67
CA ASP A 664 12.62 -3.41 -1.25
C ASP A 664 12.45 -3.61 0.26
N SER A 665 12.91 -2.67 1.06
CA SER A 665 12.91 -2.77 2.52
C SER A 665 11.67 -2.17 3.20
N ALA A 666 10.90 -1.33 2.49
CA ALA A 666 9.74 -0.64 3.05
C ALA A 666 8.41 -1.34 2.77
N ASP A 667 7.44 -1.16 3.66
CA ASP A 667 6.04 -1.56 3.47
C ASP A 667 5.25 -0.52 2.66
N VAL A 668 5.64 0.75 2.78
CA VAL A 668 5.02 1.89 2.11
C VAL A 668 6.14 2.76 1.51
N VAL A 669 5.97 3.17 0.27
CA VAL A 669 6.89 4.11 -0.39
C VAL A 669 6.15 5.40 -0.71
N LEU A 670 6.68 6.52 -0.23
CA LEU A 670 6.22 7.85 -0.57
C LEU A 670 7.00 8.33 -1.80
N THR A 671 6.30 8.56 -2.90
CA THR A 671 6.96 9.05 -4.13
C THR A 671 7.45 10.48 -4.01
N ASN A 672 6.75 11.28 -3.20
CA ASN A 672 7.15 12.63 -2.86
C ASN A 672 8.01 12.63 -1.60
N SER A 673 8.90 13.60 -1.51
CA SER A 673 9.69 13.80 -0.30
C SER A 673 8.99 14.72 0.71
N ASP A 674 7.64 14.81 0.71
CA ASP A 674 6.88 15.67 1.62
C ASP A 674 6.45 14.90 2.88
N PRO A 675 6.82 15.33 4.09
CA PRO A 675 6.36 14.73 5.34
C PRO A 675 4.82 14.73 5.51
N LYS A 676 4.10 15.63 4.82
CA LYS A 676 2.62 15.67 4.84
C LYS A 676 1.98 14.41 4.27
N ASP A 677 2.66 13.72 3.36
CA ASP A 677 2.14 12.46 2.80
C ASP A 677 2.04 11.36 3.85
N ILE A 678 2.85 11.41 4.91
CA ILE A 678 2.71 10.52 6.07
C ILE A 678 1.38 10.78 6.79
N LEU A 679 0.97 12.05 6.95
CA LEU A 679 -0.32 12.40 7.55
C LEU A 679 -1.47 11.92 6.66
N HIS A 680 -1.37 12.09 5.35
CA HIS A 680 -2.36 11.57 4.38
C HIS A 680 -2.48 10.05 4.45
N PHE A 681 -1.36 9.33 4.58
CA PHE A 681 -1.36 7.88 4.79
C PHE A 681 -2.10 7.49 6.08
N LEU A 682 -1.82 8.15 7.20
CA LEU A 682 -2.47 7.87 8.48
C LEU A 682 -3.98 8.15 8.44
N GLU A 683 -4.40 9.22 7.76
CA GLU A 683 -5.81 9.57 7.60
C GLU A 683 -6.53 8.58 6.69
N LEU A 684 -5.93 8.23 5.55
CA LEU A 684 -6.47 7.22 4.65
C LEU A 684 -6.60 5.85 5.34
N ALA A 685 -5.61 5.46 6.14
CA ALA A 685 -5.63 4.23 6.93
C ALA A 685 -6.81 4.21 7.93
N LYS A 686 -7.03 5.32 8.63
CA LYS A 686 -8.14 5.48 9.58
C LYS A 686 -9.50 5.38 8.90
N GLU A 687 -9.69 6.11 7.80
CA GLU A 687 -10.96 6.08 7.05
C GLU A 687 -11.19 4.71 6.40
N THR A 688 -10.15 4.07 5.89
CA THR A 688 -10.21 2.71 5.34
C THR A 688 -10.70 1.72 6.39
N ARG A 689 -10.10 1.70 7.59
CA ARG A 689 -10.54 0.83 8.70
C ARG A 689 -11.99 1.11 9.10
N ARG A 690 -12.36 2.40 9.19
CA ARG A 690 -13.74 2.80 9.51
C ARG A 690 -14.74 2.25 8.50
N LYS A 691 -14.43 2.37 7.20
CA LYS A 691 -15.29 1.84 6.12
C LYS A 691 -15.36 0.32 6.13
N MET A 692 -14.26 -0.37 6.40
CA MET A 692 -14.26 -1.82 6.54
C MET A 692 -15.18 -2.27 7.68
N ILE A 693 -15.08 -1.66 8.86
CA ILE A 693 -15.94 -1.98 10.01
C ILE A 693 -17.41 -1.68 9.70
N GLN A 694 -17.71 -0.54 9.08
CA GLN A 694 -19.08 -0.20 8.66
C GLN A 694 -19.63 -1.26 7.68
N ASN A 695 -18.81 -1.68 6.71
CA ASN A 695 -19.22 -2.70 5.75
C ASN A 695 -19.45 -4.07 6.38
N LEU A 696 -18.64 -4.46 7.38
CA LEU A 696 -18.88 -5.67 8.16
C LEU A 696 -20.23 -5.62 8.88
N TRP A 697 -20.59 -4.49 9.48
CA TRP A 697 -21.89 -4.30 10.12
C TRP A 697 -23.04 -4.34 9.11
N TRP A 698 -22.93 -3.66 7.96
CA TRP A 698 -23.94 -3.69 6.91
C TRP A 698 -24.05 -5.07 6.24
N GLY A 699 -22.95 -5.81 6.13
CA GLY A 699 -22.90 -7.13 5.48
C GLY A 699 -23.35 -8.29 6.36
N ALA A 700 -23.14 -8.20 7.68
CA ALA A 700 -23.43 -9.30 8.61
C ALA A 700 -24.38 -8.90 9.75
N GLY A 701 -24.38 -7.66 10.20
CA GLY A 701 -25.12 -7.24 11.39
C GLY A 701 -26.65 -7.31 11.22
N TYR A 702 -27.17 -7.06 10.01
CA TYR A 702 -28.60 -7.16 9.74
C TYR A 702 -29.15 -8.57 9.96
N ASN A 703 -28.32 -9.61 9.81
CA ASN A 703 -28.70 -11.02 9.99
C ASN A 703 -29.16 -11.32 11.43
N ILE A 704 -28.74 -10.54 12.42
CA ILE A 704 -29.16 -10.68 13.81
C ILE A 704 -30.68 -10.51 13.93
N ILE A 705 -31.28 -9.63 13.13
CA ILE A 705 -32.72 -9.35 13.11
C ILE A 705 -33.39 -10.21 12.02
N ALA A 706 -32.76 -10.33 10.87
CA ALA A 706 -33.36 -10.95 9.69
C ALA A 706 -33.53 -12.47 9.81
N ILE A 707 -32.60 -13.18 10.46
CA ILE A 707 -32.69 -14.66 10.66
C ILE A 707 -33.91 -15.02 11.55
N PRO A 708 -34.14 -14.40 12.73
CA PRO A 708 -35.35 -14.66 13.52
C PRO A 708 -36.65 -14.36 12.76
N LEU A 709 -36.67 -13.26 11.99
CA LEU A 709 -37.84 -12.91 11.16
C LEU A 709 -38.09 -13.96 10.08
N ALA A 710 -37.05 -14.44 9.40
CA ALA A 710 -37.14 -15.49 8.40
C ALA A 710 -37.62 -16.82 9.00
N ALA A 711 -37.20 -17.13 10.22
CA ALA A 711 -37.68 -18.30 10.97
C ALA A 711 -39.16 -18.18 11.38
N GLY A 712 -39.80 -17.04 11.20
CA GLY A 712 -41.23 -16.83 11.44
C GLY A 712 -41.60 -16.43 12.87
N ILE A 713 -40.69 -15.85 13.66
CA ILE A 713 -40.99 -15.41 15.04
C ILE A 713 -42.16 -14.42 15.11
N LEU A 714 -42.33 -13.57 14.07
CA LEU A 714 -43.40 -12.60 14.01
C LEU A 714 -44.63 -13.10 13.20
N ALA A 715 -44.68 -14.36 12.81
CA ALA A 715 -45.86 -14.96 12.16
C ALA A 715 -47.16 -14.79 12.95
N PRO A 716 -47.17 -14.85 14.31
CA PRO A 716 -48.41 -14.66 15.08
C PRO A 716 -49.05 -13.27 14.90
N ILE A 717 -48.25 -12.26 14.49
CA ILE A 717 -48.78 -10.89 14.20
C ILE A 717 -48.95 -10.66 12.67
N GLY A 718 -48.87 -11.73 11.86
CA GLY A 718 -49.08 -11.69 10.41
C GLY A 718 -47.85 -11.25 9.60
N LEU A 719 -46.67 -11.07 10.22
CA LEU A 719 -45.45 -10.69 9.51
C LEU A 719 -44.63 -11.94 9.16
N ILE A 720 -44.69 -12.31 7.90
CA ILE A 720 -44.01 -13.47 7.35
C ILE A 720 -43.13 -13.05 6.17
N LEU A 721 -41.83 -13.40 6.21
CA LEU A 721 -40.93 -13.16 5.10
C LEU A 721 -40.96 -14.33 4.10
N SER A 722 -41.07 -14.03 2.82
CA SER A 722 -40.89 -15.01 1.76
C SER A 722 -39.40 -15.13 1.33
N PRO A 723 -38.99 -16.25 0.71
CA PRO A 723 -37.65 -16.43 0.15
C PRO A 723 -37.24 -15.30 -0.82
N ALA A 724 -38.17 -14.83 -1.66
CA ALA A 724 -37.96 -13.78 -2.62
C ALA A 724 -37.65 -12.42 -1.92
N VAL A 725 -38.41 -12.06 -0.88
CA VAL A 725 -38.16 -10.87 -0.07
C VAL A 725 -36.81 -10.98 0.62
N GLY A 726 -36.47 -12.15 1.15
CA GLY A 726 -35.14 -12.43 1.73
C GLY A 726 -34.00 -12.17 0.74
N ALA A 727 -34.15 -12.66 -0.50
CA ALA A 727 -33.16 -12.45 -1.56
C ALA A 727 -33.02 -10.98 -1.97
N VAL A 728 -34.11 -10.22 -2.02
CA VAL A 728 -34.09 -8.76 -2.28
C VAL A 728 -33.36 -8.01 -1.17
N LEU A 729 -33.67 -8.29 0.11
CA LEU A 729 -33.02 -7.65 1.26
C LEU A 729 -31.51 -7.93 1.29
N MET A 730 -31.14 -9.17 1.01
CA MET A 730 -29.73 -9.58 0.91
C MET A 730 -29.01 -8.84 -0.24
N SER A 731 -29.60 -8.76 -1.43
CA SER A 731 -29.03 -8.02 -2.56
C SER A 731 -28.94 -6.53 -2.28
N LEU A 732 -29.91 -5.94 -1.56
CA LEU A 732 -29.87 -4.56 -1.14
C LEU A 732 -28.70 -4.29 -0.18
N SER A 733 -28.42 -5.19 0.75
CA SER A 733 -27.26 -5.06 1.64
C SER A 733 -25.94 -4.99 0.86
N THR A 734 -25.81 -5.75 -0.23
CA THR A 734 -24.65 -5.68 -1.13
C THR A 734 -24.50 -4.32 -1.79
N VAL A 735 -25.61 -3.74 -2.26
CA VAL A 735 -25.60 -2.38 -2.84
C VAL A 735 -25.17 -1.35 -1.80
N VAL A 736 -25.69 -1.44 -0.56
CA VAL A 736 -25.30 -0.55 0.55
C VAL A 736 -23.81 -0.63 0.85
N VAL A 737 -23.27 -1.85 0.95
CA VAL A 737 -21.84 -2.10 1.16
C VAL A 737 -20.99 -1.51 0.03
N ALA A 738 -21.40 -1.71 -1.23
CA ALA A 738 -20.69 -1.15 -2.37
C ALA A 738 -20.73 0.39 -2.38
N LEU A 739 -21.88 0.98 -2.17
CA LEU A 739 -22.02 2.45 -2.10
C LEU A 739 -21.18 3.03 -0.95
N ASN A 740 -21.19 2.39 0.24
CA ASN A 740 -20.39 2.85 1.37
C ASN A 740 -18.89 2.80 1.07
N ALA A 741 -18.40 1.77 0.39
CA ALA A 741 -17.00 1.69 -0.04
C ALA A 741 -16.62 2.80 -1.03
N LEU A 742 -17.52 3.14 -1.97
CA LEU A 742 -17.29 4.22 -2.94
C LEU A 742 -17.25 5.63 -2.31
N THR A 743 -17.80 5.81 -1.10
CA THR A 743 -17.70 7.08 -0.36
C THR A 743 -16.35 7.31 0.31
N LEU A 744 -15.40 6.36 0.25
CA LEU A 744 -14.02 6.57 0.67
C LEU A 744 -13.36 7.57 -0.31
N LYS A 745 -12.84 8.66 0.25
CA LYS A 745 -12.24 9.78 -0.47
C LYS A 745 -10.74 9.82 -0.27
#